data_71ee70542d551a868fd8042d209d1d1b
#
_entry.id   71ee70542d551a868fd8042d209d1d1b
#
_cell.length_a   1.000
_cell.length_b   1.000
_cell.length_c   1.000
_cell.angle_alpha   90.00
_cell.angle_beta   90.00
_cell.angle_gamma   90.00
#
_symmetry.space_group_name_H-M   'P 1'
#
loop_
_entity.id
_entity.type
_entity.pdbx_description
1 polymer ?
#
loop_
_entity_poly.entity_id
_entity_poly.type
_entity_poly.pdbx_seq_one_letter_code
_entity_poly.pdbx_strand_id
1 'polypeptide(L)'
;MILHYIKIAFRNLMKYRIQTILSVIGLAVGFVCFAYSLIWLRYERTFDSFHPEADRIYRVYEKSLLGGLLSHTCCPFSLASAMKESFPEVEVAAAFCQGHAHSIEDQSEFLDQIAVDSAFLDLFDVHILAGNRHFLDSDQEVAITPATARKLFGTEQVLGRTLELVNTGDVQNDGKKTITALVSEWKGHSNMPYELLTGIRSDRKENKSERIFSLCFRLREDTDTAAFARKLHGNWYPTENMSQFSVNLLRFCPITECYELLFKDKTQIRQTYIRMFAWIGVLVMIIALINYFSLLVNQMMNRSKELALRVVNGSSRWGLFALFAVELILLLLASGFISMGLMEWTEKLFMEISWVMTDWLSAALSYFVVILFCSLFVAAGLILYYSRKSLAIALQSRKKPVGRQVNFQRITMIFQLLVSLLVMFCFAVLFRQLTYLTRTEDVGFERSGRASMTVSESYRDAFIHDLREQPYVREVDESVGSLLPTHMRAYMPFWIEDKEFKLEMIQADDAFLRFYGIRQYQDTIQGVTGTRVLLNQTAMRSLGEAGIVGRKITNWTIVGVVPDFYMNAPTVPSVPTLLILAEPGDQVLLIRYDERHTDELKEFVREWFEKRGTFELINIATEVYDNYLVSERMLMWLLGLMAGICVLLSLFGVYAHVVLACERRRKEIAIRKVNGATAGLIVRSFLKEYFLLLLAASAFAFPLGTIVMQRWLEQYVLRVALSWWIYAGIFLLLWSFMMLCIGRSVWRAARENPAEVIKSE
;
A
#
# COMPACT_ATOMS: atom_id res chain seq x y z
N MET A 1 49.36 7.65 -9.00
CA MET A 1 48.45 8.83 -8.96
C MET A 1 47.17 8.53 -8.17
N ILE A 2 46.43 7.48 -8.45
CA ILE A 2 45.16 7.15 -7.75
C ILE A 2 45.33 7.01 -6.23
N LEU A 3 46.31 6.25 -5.75
CA LEU A 3 46.64 6.11 -4.32
C LEU A 3 46.90 7.45 -3.62
N HIS A 4 47.54 8.40 -4.32
CA HIS A 4 47.78 9.75 -3.81
C HIS A 4 46.45 10.54 -3.64
N TYR A 5 45.53 10.43 -4.61
CA TYR A 5 44.21 11.06 -4.50
C TYR A 5 43.36 10.42 -3.37
N ILE A 6 43.40 9.11 -3.21
CA ILE A 6 42.72 8.40 -2.10
C ILE A 6 43.25 8.91 -0.74
N LYS A 7 44.59 9.00 -0.56
CA LYS A 7 45.18 9.48 0.70
C LYS A 7 44.80 10.93 1.00
N ILE A 8 44.77 11.80 -0.01
CA ILE A 8 44.32 13.20 0.16
C ILE A 8 42.83 13.26 0.47
N ALA A 9 41.98 12.51 -0.24
CA ALA A 9 40.53 12.46 -0.03
C ALA A 9 40.21 11.99 1.40
N PHE A 10 40.83 10.91 1.85
CA PHE A 10 40.65 10.38 3.21
C PHE A 10 41.06 11.41 4.28
N ARG A 11 42.21 12.08 4.12
CA ARG A 11 42.67 13.12 5.05
C ARG A 11 41.71 14.32 5.09
N ASN A 12 41.10 14.68 3.96
CA ASN A 12 40.09 15.74 3.90
C ASN A 12 38.78 15.35 4.59
N LEU A 13 38.28 14.15 4.35
CA LEU A 13 37.10 13.61 5.02
C LEU A 13 37.30 13.59 6.54
N MET A 14 38.48 13.18 7.01
CA MET A 14 38.83 13.19 8.44
C MET A 14 39.01 14.59 9.01
N LYS A 15 39.42 15.59 8.22
CA LYS A 15 39.53 16.99 8.65
C LYS A 15 38.15 17.60 8.95
N TYR A 16 37.12 17.23 8.16
CA TYR A 16 35.74 17.73 8.31
C TYR A 16 34.79 16.66 8.86
N ARG A 17 35.21 15.97 9.96
CA ARG A 17 34.51 14.77 10.52
C ARG A 17 33.01 14.91 10.64
N ILE A 18 32.54 16.00 11.26
CA ILE A 18 31.08 16.18 11.51
C ILE A 18 30.31 16.27 10.19
N GLN A 19 30.80 17.02 9.23
CA GLN A 19 30.19 17.18 7.92
C GLN A 19 30.18 15.84 7.14
N THR A 20 31.31 15.11 7.20
CA THR A 20 31.44 13.79 6.58
C THR A 20 30.44 12.78 7.17
N ILE A 21 30.36 12.70 8.50
CA ILE A 21 29.42 11.79 9.19
C ILE A 21 27.97 12.14 8.83
N LEU A 22 27.60 13.42 8.89
CA LEU A 22 26.24 13.85 8.52
C LEU A 22 25.91 13.55 7.05
N SER A 23 26.90 13.71 6.15
CA SER A 23 26.72 13.36 4.73
C SER A 23 26.54 11.87 4.52
N VAL A 24 27.38 11.05 5.16
CA VAL A 24 27.32 9.58 5.04
C VAL A 24 26.01 9.04 5.59
N ILE A 25 25.61 9.47 6.79
CA ILE A 25 24.35 9.03 7.40
C ILE A 25 23.16 9.52 6.56
N GLY A 26 23.19 10.80 6.14
CA GLY A 26 22.12 11.38 5.34
C GLY A 26 21.93 10.67 4.00
N LEU A 27 23.03 10.38 3.29
CA LEU A 27 23.00 9.63 2.04
C LEU A 27 22.58 8.18 2.25
N ALA A 28 23.05 7.52 3.33
CA ALA A 28 22.69 6.15 3.63
C ALA A 28 21.19 6.00 3.90
N VAL A 29 20.64 6.83 4.79
CA VAL A 29 19.20 6.80 5.10
C VAL A 29 18.36 7.21 3.89
N GLY A 30 18.81 8.24 3.15
CA GLY A 30 18.16 8.66 1.91
C GLY A 30 18.11 7.56 0.86
N PHE A 31 19.18 6.79 0.73
CA PHE A 31 19.24 5.67 -0.20
C PHE A 31 18.33 4.52 0.23
N VAL A 32 18.28 4.14 1.52
CA VAL A 32 17.37 3.11 2.03
C VAL A 32 15.92 3.46 1.69
N CYS A 33 15.48 4.70 1.99
CA CYS A 33 14.15 5.16 1.66
C CYS A 33 13.84 5.08 0.17
N PHE A 34 14.78 5.54 -0.65
CA PHE A 34 14.70 5.49 -2.11
C PHE A 34 14.63 4.06 -2.63
N ALA A 35 15.52 3.17 -2.17
CA ALA A 35 15.60 1.79 -2.62
C ALA A 35 14.32 1.02 -2.26
N TYR A 36 13.87 1.04 -1.01
CA TYR A 36 12.64 0.36 -0.60
C TYR A 36 11.42 0.86 -1.36
N SER A 37 11.31 2.18 -1.57
CA SER A 37 10.16 2.72 -2.30
C SER A 37 10.11 2.27 -3.76
N LEU A 38 11.26 2.15 -4.43
CA LEU A 38 11.32 1.66 -5.81
C LEU A 38 11.23 0.15 -5.91
N ILE A 39 11.77 -0.60 -4.95
CA ILE A 39 11.62 -2.07 -4.87
C ILE A 39 10.14 -2.40 -4.76
N TRP A 40 9.41 -1.73 -3.88
CA TRP A 40 7.98 -1.94 -3.74
C TRP A 40 7.21 -1.59 -5.02
N LEU A 41 7.50 -0.41 -5.62
CA LEU A 41 6.86 -0.02 -6.88
C LEU A 41 7.14 -1.03 -8.02
N ARG A 42 8.36 -1.57 -8.08
CA ARG A 42 8.71 -2.61 -9.04
C ARG A 42 7.95 -3.91 -8.76
N TYR A 43 7.91 -4.34 -7.51
CA TYR A 43 7.20 -5.54 -7.08
C TYR A 43 5.74 -5.52 -7.53
N GLU A 44 5.03 -4.45 -7.25
CA GLU A 44 3.61 -4.29 -7.61
C GLU A 44 3.35 -4.22 -9.13
N ARG A 45 4.36 -3.82 -9.91
CA ARG A 45 4.25 -3.75 -11.37
C ARG A 45 4.65 -5.04 -12.08
N THR A 46 5.17 -6.01 -11.37
CA THR A 46 5.70 -7.25 -11.96
C THR A 46 4.90 -8.48 -11.57
N PHE A 47 3.66 -8.29 -11.02
CA PHE A 47 2.74 -9.41 -10.80
C PHE A 47 2.48 -10.17 -12.10
N ASP A 48 2.56 -11.50 -12.02
CA ASP A 48 2.31 -12.43 -13.11
C ASP A 48 3.12 -12.20 -14.41
N SER A 49 4.13 -11.29 -14.38
CA SER A 49 4.97 -10.99 -15.55
C SER A 49 6.00 -12.09 -15.87
N PHE A 50 6.17 -13.06 -14.99
CA PHE A 50 7.10 -14.18 -15.14
C PHE A 50 6.53 -15.31 -16.00
N HIS A 51 5.22 -15.32 -16.26
CA HIS A 51 4.62 -16.34 -17.12
C HIS A 51 5.11 -16.21 -18.56
N PRO A 52 5.43 -17.33 -19.23
CA PRO A 52 5.69 -17.30 -20.65
C PRO A 52 4.51 -16.65 -21.38
N GLU A 53 4.83 -15.70 -22.26
CA GLU A 53 3.81 -15.00 -23.07
C GLU A 53 2.73 -14.23 -22.24
N ALA A 54 3.09 -13.74 -21.05
CA ALA A 54 2.19 -13.01 -20.15
C ALA A 54 1.43 -11.87 -20.85
N ASP A 55 2.05 -11.22 -21.85
CA ASP A 55 1.46 -10.15 -22.65
C ASP A 55 0.26 -10.60 -23.50
N ARG A 56 0.13 -11.90 -23.76
CA ARG A 56 -0.95 -12.51 -24.54
C ARG A 56 -1.98 -13.25 -23.70
N ILE A 57 -1.73 -13.39 -22.39
CA ILE A 57 -2.64 -14.03 -21.45
C ILE A 57 -3.59 -12.97 -20.87
N TYR A 58 -4.88 -13.25 -20.96
CA TYR A 58 -5.94 -12.38 -20.47
C TYR A 58 -6.81 -13.10 -19.45
N ARG A 59 -7.25 -12.39 -18.42
CA ARG A 59 -8.21 -12.87 -17.43
C ARG A 59 -9.57 -12.24 -17.66
N VAL A 60 -10.63 -13.04 -17.59
CA VAL A 60 -12.01 -12.58 -17.69
C VAL A 60 -12.47 -12.10 -16.31
N TYR A 61 -13.23 -11.03 -16.30
CA TYR A 61 -13.91 -10.49 -15.13
C TYR A 61 -15.29 -9.93 -15.49
N GLU A 62 -16.19 -9.90 -14.52
CA GLU A 62 -17.50 -9.27 -14.64
C GLU A 62 -17.44 -7.87 -14.06
N LYS A 63 -17.89 -6.88 -14.83
CA LYS A 63 -18.08 -5.53 -14.31
C LYS A 63 -19.46 -5.41 -13.70
N SER A 64 -19.54 -5.35 -12.37
CA SER A 64 -20.81 -5.09 -11.68
C SER A 64 -21.39 -3.73 -12.13
N LEU A 65 -22.68 -3.69 -12.33
CA LEU A 65 -23.43 -2.48 -12.67
C LEU A 65 -23.67 -1.59 -11.44
N LEU A 66 -23.42 -2.10 -10.24
CA LEU A 66 -23.57 -1.41 -8.97
C LEU A 66 -22.20 -1.11 -8.36
N GLY A 67 -21.87 0.16 -8.19
CA GLY A 67 -20.73 0.63 -7.43
C GLY A 67 -19.33 0.37 -7.99
N GLY A 68 -19.18 -0.23 -9.20
CA GLY A 68 -17.87 -0.48 -9.80
C GLY A 68 -17.12 -1.70 -9.29
N LEU A 69 -17.76 -2.55 -8.46
CA LEU A 69 -17.23 -3.84 -8.04
C LEU A 69 -16.95 -4.73 -9.25
N LEU A 70 -15.76 -5.35 -9.27
CA LEU A 70 -15.37 -6.30 -10.31
C LEU A 70 -15.28 -7.69 -9.69
N SER A 71 -15.88 -8.69 -10.32
CA SER A 71 -15.76 -10.10 -9.93
C SER A 71 -14.93 -10.86 -10.95
N HIS A 72 -13.96 -11.62 -10.48
CA HIS A 72 -13.13 -12.52 -11.30
C HIS A 72 -13.62 -13.98 -11.25
N THR A 73 -14.47 -14.31 -10.29
CA THR A 73 -15.16 -15.59 -10.19
C THR A 73 -16.58 -15.39 -10.71
N CYS A 74 -16.79 -15.53 -12.00
CA CYS A 74 -18.05 -15.14 -12.63
C CYS A 74 -18.49 -16.05 -13.77
N CYS A 75 -17.73 -17.13 -14.04
CA CYS A 75 -17.92 -17.92 -15.24
C CYS A 75 -18.33 -19.35 -14.91
N PRO A 76 -19.18 -19.97 -15.74
CA PRO A 76 -19.38 -21.42 -15.70
C PRO A 76 -18.15 -22.11 -16.29
N PHE A 77 -17.86 -23.35 -15.88
CA PHE A 77 -16.74 -24.12 -16.37
C PHE A 77 -16.75 -24.26 -17.92
N SER A 78 -17.91 -24.47 -18.50
CA SER A 78 -18.11 -24.65 -19.94
C SER A 78 -17.75 -23.42 -20.79
N LEU A 79 -17.56 -22.24 -20.18
CA LEU A 79 -17.22 -21.02 -20.91
C LEU A 79 -15.84 -21.09 -21.57
N ALA A 80 -14.87 -21.79 -20.95
CA ALA A 80 -13.52 -21.94 -21.49
C ALA A 80 -13.51 -22.68 -22.84
N SER A 81 -14.20 -23.83 -22.90
CA SER A 81 -14.35 -24.59 -24.14
C SER A 81 -15.15 -23.83 -25.20
N ALA A 82 -16.26 -23.18 -24.80
CA ALA A 82 -17.07 -22.38 -25.71
C ALA A 82 -16.29 -21.22 -26.34
N MET A 83 -15.43 -20.55 -25.57
CA MET A 83 -14.55 -19.49 -26.09
C MET A 83 -13.56 -20.03 -27.12
N LYS A 84 -12.91 -21.15 -26.83
CA LYS A 84 -11.94 -21.77 -27.74
C LYS A 84 -12.60 -22.25 -29.05
N GLU A 85 -13.81 -22.76 -28.98
CA GLU A 85 -14.56 -23.25 -30.16
C GLU A 85 -15.11 -22.08 -31.00
N SER A 86 -15.56 -21.00 -30.37
CA SER A 86 -16.22 -19.87 -31.06
C SER A 86 -15.21 -18.87 -31.65
N PHE A 87 -14.01 -18.77 -31.09
CA PHE A 87 -13.03 -17.75 -31.47
C PHE A 87 -11.71 -18.38 -31.90
N PRO A 88 -11.40 -18.38 -33.22
CA PRO A 88 -10.12 -18.88 -33.72
C PRO A 88 -8.90 -18.13 -33.21
N GLU A 89 -9.11 -16.88 -32.71
CA GLU A 89 -8.09 -16.06 -32.09
C GLU A 89 -7.64 -16.58 -30.71
N VAL A 90 -8.46 -17.40 -30.06
CA VAL A 90 -8.15 -18.02 -28.76
C VAL A 90 -7.35 -19.30 -28.98
N GLU A 91 -6.12 -19.32 -28.51
CA GLU A 91 -5.22 -20.47 -28.61
C GLU A 91 -5.51 -21.50 -27.51
N VAL A 92 -5.54 -21.06 -26.27
CA VAL A 92 -5.86 -21.86 -25.07
C VAL A 92 -6.78 -21.07 -24.19
N ALA A 93 -7.75 -21.73 -23.56
CA ALA A 93 -8.60 -21.15 -22.52
C ALA A 93 -8.74 -22.17 -21.37
N ALA A 94 -8.59 -21.69 -20.12
CA ALA A 94 -8.63 -22.50 -18.92
C ALA A 94 -9.58 -21.89 -17.90
N ALA A 95 -10.42 -22.72 -17.30
CA ALA A 95 -11.26 -22.38 -16.16
C ALA A 95 -10.66 -23.01 -14.89
N PHE A 96 -10.63 -22.26 -13.80
CA PHE A 96 -10.07 -22.72 -12.54
C PHE A 96 -10.79 -22.06 -11.35
N CYS A 97 -10.68 -22.71 -10.19
CA CYS A 97 -11.27 -22.20 -8.95
C CYS A 97 -10.18 -22.06 -7.89
N GLN A 98 -10.08 -20.88 -7.28
CA GLN A 98 -9.13 -20.60 -6.19
C GLN A 98 -9.79 -20.79 -4.83
N GLY A 99 -9.04 -21.33 -3.88
CA GLY A 99 -9.48 -21.52 -2.51
C GLY A 99 -8.31 -21.76 -1.58
N HIS A 100 -8.63 -22.08 -0.34
CA HIS A 100 -7.63 -22.42 0.67
C HIS A 100 -7.99 -23.77 1.28
N ALA A 101 -7.00 -24.54 1.67
CA ALA A 101 -7.15 -25.79 2.38
C ALA A 101 -6.37 -25.78 3.68
N HIS A 102 -6.87 -26.45 4.71
CA HIS A 102 -6.12 -26.76 5.91
C HIS A 102 -5.72 -28.23 5.90
N SER A 103 -4.50 -28.51 6.34
CA SER A 103 -4.11 -29.88 6.70
C SER A 103 -4.61 -30.17 8.11
N ILE A 104 -5.28 -31.31 8.33
CA ILE A 104 -5.73 -31.72 9.67
C ILE A 104 -4.55 -31.99 10.60
N GLU A 105 -3.41 -32.39 10.07
CA GLU A 105 -2.19 -32.68 10.87
C GLU A 105 -1.50 -31.39 11.35
N ASP A 106 -1.64 -30.29 10.61
CA ASP A 106 -1.15 -28.97 11.00
C ASP A 106 -2.20 -27.90 10.70
N GLN A 107 -3.12 -27.71 11.66
CA GLN A 107 -4.28 -26.81 11.52
C GLN A 107 -3.90 -25.32 11.58
N SER A 108 -2.65 -24.99 11.85
CA SER A 108 -2.20 -23.61 12.02
C SER A 108 -1.98 -22.86 10.70
N GLU A 109 -1.88 -23.57 9.58
CA GLU A 109 -1.53 -22.96 8.30
C GLU A 109 -2.55 -23.25 7.19
N PHE A 110 -2.93 -22.20 6.49
CA PHE A 110 -3.66 -22.30 5.24
C PHE A 110 -2.71 -22.64 4.09
N LEU A 111 -3.12 -23.54 3.22
CA LEU A 111 -2.46 -23.84 1.96
C LEU A 111 -3.26 -23.20 0.82
N ASP A 112 -2.58 -22.44 -0.02
CA ASP A 112 -3.18 -21.90 -1.24
C ASP A 112 -3.48 -23.02 -2.21
N GLN A 113 -4.76 -23.20 -2.54
CA GLN A 113 -5.25 -24.27 -3.42
C GLN A 113 -5.87 -23.72 -4.70
N ILE A 114 -5.57 -24.35 -5.83
CA ILE A 114 -6.29 -24.12 -7.07
C ILE A 114 -6.82 -25.44 -7.62
N ALA A 115 -8.12 -25.49 -7.91
CA ALA A 115 -8.71 -26.57 -8.68
C ALA A 115 -8.59 -26.23 -10.18
N VAL A 116 -7.97 -27.12 -10.96
CA VAL A 116 -7.54 -26.86 -12.33
C VAL A 116 -7.96 -27.97 -13.30
N ASP A 117 -7.96 -27.63 -14.58
CA ASP A 117 -8.03 -28.58 -15.70
C ASP A 117 -6.66 -28.72 -16.40
N SER A 118 -6.58 -29.58 -17.41
CA SER A 118 -5.36 -29.75 -18.19
C SER A 118 -4.96 -28.47 -18.96
N ALA A 119 -5.94 -27.66 -19.38
CA ALA A 119 -5.68 -26.42 -20.11
C ALA A 119 -4.98 -25.38 -19.24
N PHE A 120 -5.20 -25.39 -17.92
CA PHE A 120 -4.49 -24.52 -16.98
C PHE A 120 -2.98 -24.80 -16.97
N LEU A 121 -2.60 -26.08 -16.94
CA LEU A 121 -1.17 -26.46 -16.97
C LEU A 121 -0.49 -25.99 -18.26
N ASP A 122 -1.19 -26.09 -19.40
CA ASP A 122 -0.66 -25.68 -20.71
C ASP A 122 -0.65 -24.14 -20.86
N LEU A 123 -1.63 -23.44 -20.30
CA LEU A 123 -1.72 -21.98 -20.35
C LEU A 123 -0.60 -21.29 -19.56
N PHE A 124 -0.30 -21.82 -18.37
CA PHE A 124 0.64 -21.23 -17.43
C PHE A 124 2.00 -21.95 -17.36
N ASP A 125 2.24 -22.90 -18.25
CA ASP A 125 3.50 -23.66 -18.34
C ASP A 125 3.88 -24.36 -17.01
N VAL A 126 2.87 -24.96 -16.36
CA VAL A 126 3.08 -25.71 -15.11
C VAL A 126 3.62 -27.10 -15.43
N HIS A 127 4.87 -27.35 -15.02
CA HIS A 127 5.52 -28.63 -15.27
C HIS A 127 5.31 -29.62 -14.13
N ILE A 128 5.09 -30.88 -14.48
CA ILE A 128 5.12 -31.99 -13.54
C ILE A 128 6.57 -32.41 -13.37
N LEU A 129 7.10 -32.21 -12.16
CA LEU A 129 8.48 -32.53 -11.80
C LEU A 129 8.66 -34.02 -11.48
N ALA A 130 7.65 -34.64 -10.85
CA ALA A 130 7.60 -36.05 -10.53
C ALA A 130 6.16 -36.55 -10.45
N GLY A 131 5.89 -37.81 -10.75
CA GLY A 131 4.55 -38.39 -10.70
C GLY A 131 3.82 -38.32 -12.03
N ASN A 132 2.49 -38.14 -11.98
CA ASN A 132 1.63 -38.20 -13.17
C ASN A 132 0.47 -37.18 -13.09
N ARG A 133 -0.34 -37.08 -14.18
CA ARG A 133 -1.47 -36.13 -14.28
C ARG A 133 -2.80 -36.65 -13.71
N HIS A 134 -2.83 -37.81 -13.04
CA HIS A 134 -4.07 -38.42 -12.57
C HIS A 134 -4.85 -37.54 -11.58
N PHE A 135 -4.17 -36.66 -10.86
CA PHE A 135 -4.85 -35.71 -9.95
C PHE A 135 -5.85 -34.79 -10.64
N LEU A 136 -5.79 -34.63 -11.98
CA LEU A 136 -6.77 -33.83 -12.74
C LEU A 136 -8.11 -34.54 -12.94
N ASP A 137 -8.10 -35.86 -12.87
CA ASP A 137 -9.25 -36.73 -13.18
C ASP A 137 -9.81 -37.44 -11.93
N SER A 138 -9.14 -37.30 -10.78
CA SER A 138 -9.48 -37.97 -9.53
C SER A 138 -9.72 -36.97 -8.41
N ASP A 139 -10.87 -37.06 -7.76
CA ASP A 139 -11.22 -36.24 -6.59
C ASP A 139 -10.42 -36.63 -5.32
N GLN A 140 -9.70 -37.76 -5.35
CA GLN A 140 -8.91 -38.27 -4.23
C GLN A 140 -7.40 -38.04 -4.37
N GLU A 141 -6.97 -37.42 -5.44
CA GLU A 141 -5.56 -37.19 -5.74
C GLU A 141 -5.24 -35.71 -5.81
N VAL A 142 -4.01 -35.38 -5.44
CA VAL A 142 -3.53 -34.00 -5.42
C VAL A 142 -2.09 -33.90 -5.91
N ALA A 143 -1.73 -32.74 -6.42
CA ALA A 143 -0.37 -32.36 -6.71
C ALA A 143 0.07 -31.23 -5.76
N ILE A 144 1.31 -31.30 -5.25
CA ILE A 144 1.86 -30.25 -4.38
C ILE A 144 3.17 -29.73 -4.92
N THR A 145 3.57 -28.54 -4.46
CA THR A 145 4.89 -27.98 -4.80
C THR A 145 6.01 -28.59 -3.97
N PRO A 146 7.27 -28.54 -4.43
CA PRO A 146 8.42 -28.99 -3.64
C PRO A 146 8.56 -28.23 -2.30
N ALA A 147 8.23 -26.92 -2.27
CA ALA A 147 8.25 -26.15 -1.03
C ALA A 147 7.21 -26.67 -0.03
N THR A 148 5.98 -26.93 -0.49
CA THR A 148 4.91 -27.50 0.33
C THR A 148 5.28 -28.92 0.81
N ALA A 149 5.90 -29.74 -0.04
CA ALA A 149 6.38 -31.06 0.34
C ALA A 149 7.43 -30.98 1.47
N ARG A 150 8.38 -30.08 1.37
CA ARG A 150 9.38 -29.85 2.43
C ARG A 150 8.76 -29.28 3.70
N LYS A 151 7.79 -28.39 3.58
CA LYS A 151 7.08 -27.75 4.69
C LYS A 151 6.29 -28.77 5.50
N LEU A 152 5.48 -29.61 4.85
CA LEU A 152 4.59 -30.57 5.51
C LEU A 152 5.29 -31.87 5.92
N PHE A 153 6.25 -32.34 5.14
CA PHE A 153 6.85 -33.68 5.31
C PHE A 153 8.36 -33.67 5.53
N GLY A 154 9.02 -32.51 5.49
CA GLY A 154 10.46 -32.38 5.63
C GLY A 154 11.27 -32.97 4.45
N THR A 155 10.62 -33.46 3.38
CA THR A 155 11.26 -34.11 2.23
C THR A 155 10.43 -33.91 0.95
N GLU A 156 11.09 -33.98 -0.21
CA GLU A 156 10.40 -33.94 -1.52
C GLU A 156 9.92 -35.35 -1.96
N GLN A 157 10.31 -36.40 -1.26
CA GLN A 157 9.87 -37.78 -1.57
C GLN A 157 8.51 -38.05 -0.90
N VAL A 158 7.44 -37.52 -1.52
CA VAL A 158 6.09 -37.53 -0.94
C VAL A 158 5.06 -38.27 -1.81
N LEU A 159 5.45 -38.77 -2.99
CA LEU A 159 4.54 -39.50 -3.86
C LEU A 159 3.96 -40.73 -3.14
N GLY A 160 2.65 -40.90 -3.21
CA GLY A 160 1.91 -41.97 -2.53
C GLY A 160 1.59 -41.72 -1.06
N ARG A 161 2.07 -40.60 -0.45
CA ARG A 161 1.65 -40.19 0.90
C ARG A 161 0.23 -39.63 0.86
N THR A 162 -0.45 -39.69 1.98
CA THR A 162 -1.80 -39.15 2.15
C THR A 162 -1.76 -37.86 2.94
N LEU A 163 -2.63 -36.94 2.57
CA LEU A 163 -2.84 -35.65 3.21
C LEU A 163 -4.36 -35.50 3.45
N GLU A 164 -4.77 -35.20 4.66
CA GLU A 164 -6.19 -34.97 4.97
C GLU A 164 -6.46 -33.47 4.97
N LEU A 165 -7.35 -33.03 4.09
CA LEU A 165 -7.65 -31.64 3.80
C LEU A 165 -9.07 -31.28 4.21
N VAL A 166 -9.22 -30.09 4.79
CA VAL A 166 -10.48 -29.38 4.97
C VAL A 166 -10.40 -28.09 4.17
N ASN A 167 -11.29 -27.93 3.21
CA ASN A 167 -11.27 -26.78 2.33
C ASN A 167 -12.16 -25.66 2.86
N THR A 168 -11.71 -24.44 2.66
CA THR A 168 -12.49 -23.23 2.92
C THR A 168 -12.75 -22.50 1.61
N GLY A 169 -14.00 -22.16 1.33
CA GLY A 169 -14.41 -21.44 0.13
C GLY A 169 -14.97 -22.30 -0.98
N ASP A 170 -14.79 -21.87 -2.23
CA ASP A 170 -15.46 -22.47 -3.40
C ASP A 170 -14.87 -23.80 -3.85
N VAL A 171 -13.67 -24.17 -3.40
CA VAL A 171 -13.07 -25.47 -3.70
C VAL A 171 -13.49 -26.48 -2.65
N GLN A 172 -14.65 -27.12 -2.85
CA GLN A 172 -15.14 -28.18 -1.96
C GLN A 172 -14.53 -29.52 -2.34
N ASN A 173 -13.39 -29.85 -1.76
CA ASN A 173 -12.69 -31.11 -2.01
C ASN A 173 -12.09 -31.69 -0.73
N ASP A 174 -12.92 -31.83 0.31
CA ASP A 174 -12.53 -32.31 1.64
C ASP A 174 -12.16 -33.80 1.66
N GLY A 175 -11.42 -34.17 2.71
CA GLY A 175 -11.10 -35.55 3.05
C GLY A 175 -9.68 -35.96 2.71
N LYS A 176 -9.45 -37.27 2.75
CA LYS A 176 -8.12 -37.88 2.59
C LYS A 176 -7.71 -37.91 1.13
N LYS A 177 -6.57 -37.29 0.79
CA LYS A 177 -6.04 -37.15 -0.56
C LYS A 177 -4.69 -37.84 -0.67
N THR A 178 -4.41 -38.45 -1.81
CA THR A 178 -3.12 -39.07 -2.12
C THR A 178 -2.31 -38.11 -2.98
N ILE A 179 -1.05 -37.86 -2.63
CA ILE A 179 -0.13 -37.04 -3.41
C ILE A 179 0.38 -37.89 -4.58
N THR A 180 -0.01 -37.56 -5.80
CA THR A 180 0.36 -38.31 -7.03
C THR A 180 1.29 -37.55 -7.94
N ALA A 181 1.49 -36.25 -7.69
CA ALA A 181 2.43 -35.44 -8.45
C ALA A 181 3.13 -34.36 -7.61
N LEU A 182 4.36 -34.02 -8.01
CA LEU A 182 5.03 -32.79 -7.66
C LEU A 182 5.00 -31.85 -8.88
N VAL A 183 4.58 -30.62 -8.68
CA VAL A 183 4.46 -29.59 -9.72
C VAL A 183 5.42 -28.44 -9.47
N SER A 184 5.83 -27.77 -10.56
CA SER A 184 6.71 -26.61 -10.48
C SER A 184 6.10 -25.49 -9.67
N GLU A 185 6.92 -24.75 -8.95
CA GLU A 185 6.52 -23.52 -8.25
C GLU A 185 6.48 -22.34 -9.23
N TRP A 186 5.72 -21.27 -8.89
CA TRP A 186 5.81 -20.01 -9.60
C TRP A 186 7.22 -19.41 -9.48
N LYS A 187 7.78 -18.95 -10.60
CA LYS A 187 9.10 -18.29 -10.62
C LYS A 187 9.07 -16.84 -10.12
N GLY A 188 7.91 -16.33 -9.76
CA GLY A 188 7.69 -14.97 -9.30
C GLY A 188 6.40 -14.86 -8.49
N HIS A 189 6.04 -13.64 -8.15
CA HIS A 189 4.81 -13.38 -7.39
C HIS A 189 3.60 -13.31 -8.32
N SER A 190 2.53 -13.95 -7.89
CA SER A 190 1.30 -14.13 -8.66
C SER A 190 0.07 -13.74 -7.84
N ASN A 191 -0.98 -13.33 -8.54
CA ASN A 191 -2.33 -13.18 -8.00
C ASN A 191 -3.06 -14.50 -7.83
N MET A 192 -2.43 -15.57 -8.29
CA MET A 192 -2.92 -16.94 -8.22
C MET A 192 -1.85 -17.82 -7.56
N PRO A 193 -1.49 -17.55 -6.29
CA PRO A 193 -0.54 -18.41 -5.58
C PRO A 193 -1.14 -19.81 -5.45
N TYR A 194 -0.31 -20.83 -5.51
CA TYR A 194 -0.68 -22.18 -5.16
C TYR A 194 0.45 -22.93 -4.45
N GLU A 195 0.06 -23.69 -3.46
CA GLU A 195 0.86 -24.68 -2.76
C GLU A 195 0.35 -26.10 -3.12
N LEU A 196 -0.92 -26.18 -3.55
CA LEU A 196 -1.66 -27.40 -3.85
C LEU A 196 -2.49 -27.22 -5.11
N LEU A 197 -2.43 -28.19 -6.04
CA LEU A 197 -3.32 -28.29 -7.18
C LEU A 197 -4.20 -29.53 -7.07
N THR A 198 -5.48 -29.35 -7.40
CA THR A 198 -6.48 -30.44 -7.47
C THR A 198 -7.20 -30.43 -8.81
N GLY A 199 -7.76 -31.55 -9.22
CA GLY A 199 -8.70 -31.61 -10.35
C GLY A 199 -10.01 -30.90 -9.99
N ILE A 200 -10.70 -30.39 -11.01
CA ILE A 200 -12.07 -29.88 -10.86
C ILE A 200 -13.00 -31.07 -10.81
N ARG A 201 -13.85 -31.16 -9.81
CA ARG A 201 -14.81 -32.25 -9.60
C ARG A 201 -15.76 -32.40 -10.79
N SER A 202 -16.12 -33.66 -11.12
CA SER A 202 -16.97 -33.99 -12.29
C SER A 202 -18.36 -33.38 -12.19
N ASP A 203 -18.97 -33.39 -10.99
CA ASP A 203 -20.29 -32.79 -10.74
C ASP A 203 -20.29 -31.27 -11.01
N ARG A 204 -19.21 -30.57 -10.73
CA ARG A 204 -19.07 -29.14 -11.01
C ARG A 204 -18.78 -28.84 -12.48
N LYS A 205 -18.05 -29.72 -13.17
CA LYS A 205 -17.84 -29.58 -14.62
C LYS A 205 -19.18 -29.69 -15.39
N GLU A 206 -20.09 -30.52 -14.89
CA GLU A 206 -21.41 -30.76 -15.49
C GLU A 206 -22.44 -29.68 -15.11
N ASN A 207 -22.23 -28.97 -14.00
CA ASN A 207 -23.17 -27.95 -13.53
C ASN A 207 -22.99 -26.63 -14.32
N LYS A 208 -23.74 -26.51 -15.41
CA LYS A 208 -23.69 -25.33 -16.31
C LYS A 208 -24.20 -24.04 -15.68
N SER A 209 -24.91 -24.09 -14.54
CA SER A 209 -25.44 -22.91 -13.85
C SER A 209 -24.48 -22.32 -12.82
N GLU A 210 -23.47 -23.06 -12.41
CA GLU A 210 -22.52 -22.64 -11.38
C GLU A 210 -21.49 -21.64 -11.94
N ARG A 211 -21.45 -20.44 -11.37
CA ARG A 211 -20.61 -19.33 -11.84
C ARG A 211 -19.54 -18.98 -10.79
N ILE A 212 -18.72 -19.97 -10.44
CA ILE A 212 -17.65 -19.84 -9.44
C ILE A 212 -16.25 -19.85 -10.05
N PHE A 213 -16.14 -20.11 -11.36
CA PHE A 213 -14.82 -20.24 -11.99
C PHE A 213 -14.26 -18.91 -12.45
N SER A 214 -12.97 -18.77 -12.25
CA SER A 214 -12.13 -17.79 -12.95
C SER A 214 -11.76 -18.35 -14.32
N LEU A 215 -11.65 -17.50 -15.31
CA LEU A 215 -11.28 -17.88 -16.67
C LEU A 215 -10.10 -17.02 -17.15
N CYS A 216 -9.05 -17.71 -17.61
CA CYS A 216 -7.95 -17.10 -18.35
C CYS A 216 -7.86 -17.72 -19.74
N PHE A 217 -7.40 -16.91 -20.71
CA PHE A 217 -7.19 -17.36 -22.08
C PHE A 217 -5.96 -16.69 -22.71
N ARG A 218 -5.34 -17.36 -23.66
CA ARG A 218 -4.22 -16.84 -24.46
C ARG A 218 -4.69 -16.54 -25.87
N LEU A 219 -4.42 -15.32 -26.34
CA LEU A 219 -4.66 -14.95 -27.73
C LEU A 219 -3.46 -15.33 -28.61
N ARG A 220 -3.73 -15.62 -29.88
CA ARG A 220 -2.69 -15.82 -30.89
C ARG A 220 -1.91 -14.54 -31.12
N GLU A 221 -0.67 -14.67 -31.61
CA GLU A 221 0.16 -13.54 -32.02
C GLU A 221 -0.60 -12.68 -33.05
N ASP A 222 -0.36 -11.36 -32.99
CA ASP A 222 -0.94 -10.36 -33.88
C ASP A 222 -2.48 -10.20 -33.81
N THR A 223 -3.15 -10.71 -32.76
CA THR A 223 -4.59 -10.51 -32.58
C THR A 223 -4.89 -9.06 -32.15
N ASP A 224 -5.74 -8.34 -32.89
CA ASP A 224 -6.29 -7.05 -32.46
C ASP A 224 -7.28 -7.26 -31.30
N THR A 225 -6.82 -6.93 -30.09
CA THR A 225 -7.60 -7.06 -28.85
C THR A 225 -8.88 -6.24 -28.84
N ALA A 226 -8.88 -5.07 -29.51
CA ALA A 226 -10.08 -4.21 -29.60
C ALA A 226 -11.11 -4.83 -30.57
N ALA A 227 -10.66 -5.43 -31.67
CA ALA A 227 -11.54 -6.17 -32.57
C ALA A 227 -12.10 -7.43 -31.89
N PHE A 228 -11.28 -8.15 -31.13
CA PHE A 228 -11.69 -9.31 -30.36
C PHE A 228 -12.75 -8.92 -29.30
N ALA A 229 -12.55 -7.84 -28.57
CA ALA A 229 -13.53 -7.33 -27.59
C ALA A 229 -14.89 -7.02 -28.24
N ARG A 230 -14.90 -6.42 -29.44
CA ARG A 230 -16.15 -6.18 -30.19
C ARG A 230 -16.84 -7.46 -30.62
N LYS A 231 -16.09 -8.49 -31.02
CA LYS A 231 -16.65 -9.82 -31.34
C LYS A 231 -17.25 -10.50 -30.11
N LEU A 232 -16.54 -10.46 -28.98
CA LEU A 232 -17.01 -11.03 -27.70
C LEU A 232 -18.34 -10.41 -27.24
N HIS A 233 -18.50 -9.10 -27.40
CA HIS A 233 -19.72 -8.35 -27.01
C HIS A 233 -20.78 -8.31 -28.12
N GLY A 234 -20.55 -8.95 -29.25
CA GLY A 234 -21.53 -9.11 -30.33
C GLY A 234 -22.65 -10.10 -29.99
N ASN A 235 -23.25 -10.69 -31.02
CA ASN A 235 -24.33 -11.67 -30.86
C ASN A 235 -23.81 -13.08 -30.44
N TRP A 236 -22.85 -13.16 -29.53
CA TRP A 236 -22.31 -14.40 -29.05
C TRP A 236 -23.04 -14.89 -27.80
N TYR A 237 -23.58 -16.11 -27.86
CA TYR A 237 -24.25 -16.79 -26.78
C TYR A 237 -23.48 -18.08 -26.45
N PRO A 238 -22.58 -18.07 -25.46
CA PRO A 238 -21.67 -19.17 -25.24
C PRO A 238 -22.29 -20.42 -24.63
N THR A 239 -23.39 -20.27 -23.88
CA THR A 239 -24.08 -21.38 -23.23
C THR A 239 -25.57 -21.04 -23.06
N GLU A 240 -26.43 -22.08 -22.97
CA GLU A 240 -27.87 -21.93 -22.76
C GLU A 240 -28.23 -21.14 -21.49
N ASN A 241 -27.33 -21.15 -20.49
CA ASN A 241 -27.54 -20.52 -19.19
C ASN A 241 -26.91 -19.14 -19.05
N MET A 242 -26.28 -18.60 -20.10
CA MET A 242 -25.78 -17.23 -20.10
C MET A 242 -26.61 -16.34 -21.00
N SER A 243 -27.27 -15.35 -20.42
CA SER A 243 -28.01 -14.34 -21.19
C SER A 243 -27.04 -13.38 -21.90
N GLN A 244 -27.49 -12.77 -23.02
CA GLN A 244 -26.74 -11.69 -23.70
C GLN A 244 -26.34 -10.58 -22.74
N PHE A 245 -27.20 -10.29 -21.77
CA PHE A 245 -26.92 -9.31 -20.72
C PHE A 245 -25.70 -9.72 -19.86
N SER A 246 -25.63 -10.98 -19.45
CA SER A 246 -24.47 -11.49 -18.69
C SER A 246 -23.16 -11.43 -19.47
N VAL A 247 -23.20 -11.77 -20.77
CA VAL A 247 -22.02 -11.66 -21.65
C VAL A 247 -21.59 -10.21 -21.82
N ASN A 248 -22.53 -9.27 -21.94
CA ASN A 248 -22.20 -7.85 -22.05
C ASN A 248 -21.53 -7.27 -20.80
N LEU A 249 -21.60 -7.94 -19.66
CA LEU A 249 -20.92 -7.55 -18.44
C LEU A 249 -19.48 -8.09 -18.38
N LEU A 250 -19.16 -9.13 -19.14
CA LEU A 250 -17.82 -9.71 -19.16
C LEU A 250 -16.83 -8.72 -19.79
N ARG A 251 -15.68 -8.64 -19.20
CA ARG A 251 -14.52 -7.89 -19.68
C ARG A 251 -13.30 -8.77 -19.53
N PHE A 252 -12.21 -8.40 -20.15
CA PHE A 252 -10.94 -9.06 -19.95
C PHE A 252 -9.80 -8.04 -19.85
N CYS A 253 -8.76 -8.40 -19.13
CA CYS A 253 -7.56 -7.59 -18.96
C CYS A 253 -6.32 -8.47 -19.10
N PRO A 254 -5.18 -7.92 -19.55
CA PRO A 254 -3.91 -8.62 -19.50
C PRO A 254 -3.64 -9.14 -18.08
N ILE A 255 -3.08 -10.33 -17.94
CA ILE A 255 -2.84 -10.91 -16.61
C ILE A 255 -1.92 -10.04 -15.76
N THR A 256 -0.98 -9.36 -16.39
CA THR A 256 -0.06 -8.42 -15.75
C THR A 256 -0.73 -7.15 -15.21
N GLU A 257 -1.93 -6.81 -15.69
CA GLU A 257 -2.72 -5.65 -15.24
C GLU A 257 -3.90 -6.05 -14.35
N CYS A 258 -4.21 -7.34 -14.28
CA CYS A 258 -5.38 -7.84 -13.56
C CYS A 258 -5.35 -7.51 -12.06
N TYR A 259 -4.19 -7.51 -11.46
CA TYR A 259 -4.04 -7.14 -10.05
C TYR A 259 -4.51 -5.71 -9.79
N GLU A 260 -4.17 -4.79 -10.67
CA GLU A 260 -4.62 -3.41 -10.57
C GLU A 260 -6.13 -3.26 -10.78
N LEU A 261 -6.70 -4.03 -11.69
CA LEU A 261 -8.09 -3.91 -12.11
C LEU A 261 -9.08 -4.65 -11.20
N LEU A 262 -8.78 -5.90 -10.86
CA LEU A 262 -9.73 -6.79 -10.16
C LEU A 262 -9.83 -6.51 -8.65
N PHE A 263 -8.75 -6.02 -8.07
CA PHE A 263 -8.74 -5.62 -6.66
C PHE A 263 -8.95 -4.12 -6.49
N LYS A 264 -9.62 -3.47 -7.46
CA LYS A 264 -9.81 -2.03 -7.55
C LYS A 264 -10.37 -1.41 -6.28
N ASP A 265 -11.30 -2.08 -5.62
CA ASP A 265 -11.90 -1.59 -4.37
C ASP A 265 -10.94 -1.68 -3.17
N LYS A 266 -9.95 -2.59 -3.25
CA LYS A 266 -8.88 -2.74 -2.24
C LYS A 266 -7.53 -2.17 -2.71
N THR A 267 -7.28 -2.08 -4.03
CA THR A 267 -5.94 -1.86 -4.62
C THR A 267 -5.76 -0.54 -5.38
N GLN A 268 -6.81 0.13 -5.87
CA GLN A 268 -6.61 1.44 -6.52
C GLN A 268 -5.97 2.45 -5.57
N ILE A 269 -6.41 2.46 -4.33
CA ILE A 269 -5.82 3.25 -3.28
C ILE A 269 -4.38 2.78 -3.03
N ARG A 270 -4.17 1.48 -2.92
CA ARG A 270 -2.85 0.89 -2.69
C ARG A 270 -1.83 1.30 -3.76
N GLN A 271 -2.15 1.24 -5.04
CA GLN A 271 -1.24 1.67 -6.11
C GLN A 271 -0.96 3.17 -6.10
N THR A 272 -1.98 3.98 -5.85
CA THR A 272 -1.77 5.42 -5.65
C THR A 272 -0.82 5.67 -4.50
N TYR A 273 -0.94 4.92 -3.40
CA TYR A 273 -0.07 5.03 -2.24
C TYR A 273 1.37 4.62 -2.54
N ILE A 274 1.56 3.53 -3.24
CA ILE A 274 2.89 3.05 -3.62
C ILE A 274 3.57 4.05 -4.56
N ARG A 275 2.83 4.61 -5.51
CA ARG A 275 3.34 5.70 -6.36
C ARG A 275 3.70 6.95 -5.55
N MET A 276 2.86 7.37 -4.60
CA MET A 276 3.17 8.48 -3.70
C MET A 276 4.42 8.18 -2.86
N PHE A 277 4.53 6.98 -2.30
CA PHE A 277 5.68 6.55 -1.52
C PHE A 277 6.96 6.54 -2.37
N ALA A 278 6.91 6.07 -3.61
CA ALA A 278 8.03 6.10 -4.55
C ALA A 278 8.49 7.54 -4.84
N TRP A 279 7.55 8.47 -5.11
CA TRP A 279 7.90 9.87 -5.31
C TRP A 279 8.54 10.50 -4.07
N ILE A 280 8.04 10.18 -2.87
CA ILE A 280 8.62 10.67 -1.62
C ILE A 280 10.03 10.10 -1.43
N GLY A 281 10.25 8.82 -1.70
CA GLY A 281 11.58 8.21 -1.66
C GLY A 281 12.59 8.90 -2.60
N VAL A 282 12.15 9.23 -3.82
CA VAL A 282 12.96 10.02 -4.77
C VAL A 282 13.27 11.41 -4.20
N LEU A 283 12.27 12.11 -3.62
CA LEU A 283 12.46 13.43 -3.02
C LEU A 283 13.43 13.39 -1.83
N VAL A 284 13.34 12.39 -0.98
CA VAL A 284 14.26 12.16 0.15
C VAL A 284 15.69 11.99 -0.34
N MET A 285 15.90 11.20 -1.39
CA MET A 285 17.21 11.02 -2.00
C MET A 285 17.75 12.30 -2.60
N ILE A 286 16.90 13.09 -3.26
CA ILE A 286 17.25 14.41 -3.79
C ILE A 286 17.69 15.35 -2.67
N ILE A 287 16.99 15.38 -1.53
CA ILE A 287 17.37 16.18 -0.36
C ILE A 287 18.75 15.75 0.16
N ALA A 288 18.99 14.44 0.31
CA ALA A 288 20.27 13.92 0.76
C ALA A 288 21.41 14.32 -0.17
N LEU A 289 21.21 14.22 -1.48
CA LEU A 289 22.18 14.66 -2.50
C LEU A 289 22.39 16.17 -2.48
N ILE A 290 21.34 16.97 -2.36
CA ILE A 290 21.44 18.44 -2.25
C ILE A 290 22.25 18.83 -1.01
N ASN A 291 22.02 18.18 0.13
CA ASN A 291 22.81 18.41 1.35
C ASN A 291 24.28 18.13 1.08
N TYR A 292 24.60 16.99 0.48
CA TYR A 292 25.98 16.66 0.14
C TYR A 292 26.59 17.66 -0.85
N PHE A 293 25.92 17.96 -1.97
CA PHE A 293 26.43 18.90 -2.97
C PHE A 293 26.61 20.33 -2.43
N SER A 294 25.73 20.76 -1.54
CA SER A 294 25.89 22.05 -0.84
C SER A 294 27.16 22.08 0.01
N LEU A 295 27.46 20.99 0.71
CA LEU A 295 28.70 20.86 1.48
C LEU A 295 29.95 20.78 0.55
N LEU A 296 29.88 20.03 -0.54
CA LEU A 296 30.94 19.93 -1.55
C LEU A 296 31.30 21.33 -2.11
N VAL A 297 30.28 22.09 -2.53
CA VAL A 297 30.51 23.48 -3.04
C VAL A 297 31.16 24.35 -1.97
N ASN A 298 30.71 24.24 -0.70
CA ASN A 298 31.34 24.99 0.39
C ASN A 298 32.81 24.62 0.63
N GLN A 299 33.12 23.31 0.60
CA GLN A 299 34.50 22.83 0.74
C GLN A 299 35.39 23.34 -0.41
N MET A 300 34.87 23.30 -1.65
CA MET A 300 35.59 23.86 -2.82
C MET A 300 35.90 25.36 -2.65
N MET A 301 34.93 26.13 -2.15
CA MET A 301 35.13 27.56 -1.93
C MET A 301 36.11 27.87 -0.80
N ASN A 302 36.05 27.11 0.30
CA ASN A 302 36.99 27.28 1.42
C ASN A 302 38.44 26.91 1.03
N ARG A 303 38.60 26.00 0.06
CA ARG A 303 39.89 25.54 -0.47
C ARG A 303 40.30 26.26 -1.76
N SER A 304 39.62 27.34 -2.13
CA SER A 304 39.86 28.05 -3.40
C SER A 304 41.31 28.52 -3.60
N LYS A 305 42.00 28.97 -2.55
CA LYS A 305 43.43 29.35 -2.60
C LYS A 305 44.32 28.13 -2.88
N GLU A 306 44.10 26.99 -2.22
CA GLU A 306 44.81 25.73 -2.45
C GLU A 306 44.60 25.24 -3.89
N LEU A 307 43.36 25.27 -4.36
CA LEU A 307 43.01 24.85 -5.71
C LEU A 307 43.64 25.75 -6.77
N ALA A 308 43.67 27.07 -6.55
CA ALA A 308 44.34 28.02 -7.43
C ALA A 308 45.84 27.77 -7.51
N LEU A 309 46.51 27.55 -6.36
CA LEU A 309 47.94 27.21 -6.32
C LEU A 309 48.26 25.91 -7.08
N ARG A 310 47.38 24.89 -6.98
CA ARG A 310 47.55 23.64 -7.74
C ARG A 310 47.42 23.86 -9.25
N VAL A 311 46.49 24.72 -9.70
CA VAL A 311 46.36 25.08 -11.11
C VAL A 311 47.59 25.85 -11.60
N VAL A 312 48.10 26.81 -10.83
CA VAL A 312 49.33 27.55 -11.16
C VAL A 312 50.54 26.61 -11.25
N ASN A 313 50.59 25.56 -10.40
CA ASN A 313 51.64 24.53 -10.42
C ASN A 313 51.38 23.44 -11.49
N GLY A 314 50.49 23.65 -12.48
CA GLY A 314 50.29 22.79 -13.64
C GLY A 314 49.25 21.69 -13.48
N SER A 315 48.45 21.67 -12.39
CA SER A 315 47.34 20.73 -12.28
C SER A 315 46.29 21.02 -13.34
N SER A 316 45.94 20.01 -14.14
CA SER A 316 44.84 20.10 -15.09
C SER A 316 43.48 20.17 -14.39
N ARG A 317 42.46 20.68 -15.09
CA ARG A 317 41.05 20.65 -14.59
C ARG A 317 40.55 19.24 -14.33
N TRP A 318 41.01 18.29 -15.12
CA TRP A 318 40.70 16.85 -14.92
C TRP A 318 41.37 16.30 -13.65
N GLY A 319 42.57 16.78 -13.29
CA GLY A 319 43.21 16.40 -12.02
C GLY A 319 42.44 16.92 -10.80
N LEU A 320 41.85 18.12 -10.88
CA LEU A 320 40.95 18.63 -9.84
C LEU A 320 39.65 17.87 -9.78
N PHE A 321 39.06 17.54 -10.94
CA PHE A 321 37.89 16.71 -11.00
C PHE A 321 38.13 15.32 -10.37
N ALA A 322 39.24 14.66 -10.75
CA ALA A 322 39.57 13.33 -10.21
C ALA A 322 39.72 13.35 -8.67
N LEU A 323 40.29 14.42 -8.09
CA LEU A 323 40.41 14.57 -6.64
C LEU A 323 39.03 14.56 -5.95
N PHE A 324 38.10 15.39 -6.43
CA PHE A 324 36.75 15.48 -5.86
C PHE A 324 35.87 14.26 -6.21
N ALA A 325 36.07 13.66 -7.38
CA ALA A 325 35.41 12.44 -7.76
C ALA A 325 35.79 11.27 -6.84
N VAL A 326 37.05 11.12 -6.50
CA VAL A 326 37.53 10.11 -5.53
C VAL A 326 36.92 10.36 -4.15
N GLU A 327 36.86 11.63 -3.70
CA GLU A 327 36.24 11.99 -2.42
C GLU A 327 34.75 11.64 -2.42
N LEU A 328 34.00 11.91 -3.49
CA LEU A 328 32.60 11.55 -3.66
C LEU A 328 32.40 10.03 -3.71
N ILE A 329 33.22 9.30 -4.48
CA ILE A 329 33.13 7.84 -4.59
C ILE A 329 33.35 7.20 -3.22
N LEU A 330 34.37 7.61 -2.46
CA LEU A 330 34.59 7.07 -1.12
C LEU A 330 33.41 7.31 -0.18
N LEU A 331 32.81 8.51 -0.25
CA LEU A 331 31.63 8.86 0.53
C LEU A 331 30.40 8.02 0.13
N LEU A 332 30.14 7.87 -1.16
CA LEU A 332 29.02 7.07 -1.66
C LEU A 332 29.21 5.59 -1.34
N LEU A 333 30.44 5.05 -1.47
CA LEU A 333 30.73 3.66 -1.09
C LEU A 333 30.52 3.43 0.42
N ALA A 334 30.98 4.36 1.27
CA ALA A 334 30.74 4.28 2.71
C ALA A 334 29.23 4.35 3.03
N SER A 335 28.50 5.26 2.37
CA SER A 335 27.05 5.37 2.52
C SER A 335 26.32 4.12 2.01
N GLY A 336 26.76 3.57 0.87
CA GLY A 336 26.21 2.36 0.29
C GLY A 336 26.39 1.14 1.21
N PHE A 337 27.58 0.98 1.79
CA PHE A 337 27.85 -0.09 2.74
C PHE A 337 26.93 0.01 3.98
N ILE A 338 26.79 1.21 4.55
CA ILE A 338 25.87 1.44 5.67
C ILE A 338 24.43 1.22 5.25
N SER A 339 24.04 1.63 4.04
CA SER A 339 22.69 1.42 3.51
C SER A 339 22.34 -0.06 3.41
N MET A 340 23.24 -0.88 2.87
CA MET A 340 23.02 -2.34 2.77
C MET A 340 22.85 -2.97 4.15
N GLY A 341 23.71 -2.58 5.12
CA GLY A 341 23.54 -3.05 6.50
C GLY A 341 22.23 -2.60 7.17
N LEU A 342 21.76 -1.39 6.87
CA LEU A 342 20.47 -0.89 7.35
C LEU A 342 19.31 -1.64 6.68
N MET A 343 19.39 -1.92 5.38
CA MET A 343 18.37 -2.69 4.67
C MET A 343 18.27 -4.12 5.21
N GLU A 344 19.39 -4.79 5.40
CA GLU A 344 19.44 -6.13 6.02
C GLU A 344 18.78 -6.13 7.41
N TRP A 345 19.11 -5.13 8.23
CA TRP A 345 18.54 -5.01 9.58
C TRP A 345 17.03 -4.72 9.57
N THR A 346 16.53 -3.95 8.59
CA THR A 346 15.13 -3.55 8.50
C THR A 346 14.29 -4.40 7.55
N GLU A 347 14.89 -5.41 6.90
CA GLU A 347 14.24 -6.25 5.90
C GLU A 347 12.94 -6.89 6.43
N LYS A 348 13.02 -7.56 7.58
CA LYS A 348 11.86 -8.23 8.19
C LYS A 348 10.72 -7.24 8.44
N LEU A 349 11.03 -6.08 9.03
CA LEU A 349 10.04 -5.03 9.26
C LEU A 349 9.44 -4.51 7.95
N PHE A 350 10.25 -4.35 6.91
CA PHE A 350 9.76 -3.93 5.60
C PHE A 350 8.85 -4.98 4.96
N MET A 351 9.21 -6.27 5.03
CA MET A 351 8.39 -7.38 4.54
C MET A 351 7.06 -7.47 5.28
N GLU A 352 7.06 -7.37 6.62
CA GLU A 352 5.83 -7.37 7.42
C GLU A 352 4.91 -6.20 7.08
N ILE A 353 5.46 -5.02 6.83
CA ILE A 353 4.68 -3.83 6.50
C ILE A 353 4.19 -3.86 5.04
N SER A 354 5.04 -4.23 4.09
CA SER A 354 4.76 -4.09 2.64
C SER A 354 4.26 -5.37 1.99
N TRP A 355 4.43 -6.52 2.64
CA TRP A 355 4.21 -7.87 2.09
C TRP A 355 5.02 -8.15 0.81
N VAL A 356 6.12 -7.41 0.62
CA VAL A 356 7.03 -7.57 -0.52
C VAL A 356 8.03 -8.67 -0.21
N MET A 357 7.90 -9.81 -0.85
CA MET A 357 8.85 -10.91 -0.81
C MET A 357 9.67 -10.90 -2.08
N THR A 358 10.88 -10.31 -2.07
CA THR A 358 11.77 -10.28 -3.24
C THR A 358 13.24 -10.21 -2.81
N ASP A 359 14.13 -10.66 -3.70
CA ASP A 359 15.56 -10.40 -3.55
C ASP A 359 15.86 -8.90 -3.74
N TRP A 360 15.89 -8.20 -2.60
CA TRP A 360 16.10 -6.75 -2.58
C TRP A 360 17.56 -6.38 -2.93
N LEU A 361 18.53 -7.27 -2.71
CA LEU A 361 19.95 -6.96 -2.83
C LEU A 361 20.35 -6.62 -4.26
N SER A 362 19.94 -7.43 -5.23
CA SER A 362 20.23 -7.20 -6.65
C SER A 362 19.63 -5.90 -7.16
N ALA A 363 18.39 -5.60 -6.75
CA ALA A 363 17.70 -4.36 -7.08
C ALA A 363 18.39 -3.15 -6.44
N ALA A 364 18.72 -3.22 -5.15
CA ALA A 364 19.40 -2.16 -4.42
C ALA A 364 20.78 -1.84 -5.03
N LEU A 365 21.57 -2.86 -5.38
CA LEU A 365 22.85 -2.68 -6.06
C LEU A 365 22.69 -1.98 -7.41
N SER A 366 21.69 -2.35 -8.20
CA SER A 366 21.43 -1.69 -9.49
C SER A 366 21.07 -0.20 -9.30
N TYR A 367 20.22 0.12 -8.33
CA TYR A 367 19.86 1.51 -8.00
C TYR A 367 21.05 2.30 -7.46
N PHE A 368 21.91 1.65 -6.65
CA PHE A 368 23.13 2.27 -6.16
C PHE A 368 24.06 2.69 -7.30
N VAL A 369 24.28 1.82 -8.28
CA VAL A 369 25.08 2.11 -9.47
C VAL A 369 24.52 3.30 -10.24
N VAL A 370 23.20 3.36 -10.44
CA VAL A 370 22.54 4.50 -11.11
C VAL A 370 22.77 5.80 -10.34
N ILE A 371 22.57 5.80 -9.02
CA ILE A 371 22.78 6.97 -8.17
C ILE A 371 24.25 7.40 -8.18
N LEU A 372 25.18 6.46 -8.17
CA LEU A 372 26.62 6.75 -8.27
C LEU A 372 26.95 7.51 -9.58
N PHE A 373 26.48 7.00 -10.71
CA PHE A 373 26.73 7.67 -12.01
C PHE A 373 26.03 9.03 -12.11
N CYS A 374 24.78 9.15 -11.68
CA CYS A 374 24.08 10.43 -11.65
C CYS A 374 24.79 11.44 -10.75
N SER A 375 25.24 11.01 -9.57
CA SER A 375 25.97 11.87 -8.63
C SER A 375 27.31 12.33 -9.18
N LEU A 376 28.07 11.46 -9.83
CA LEU A 376 29.32 11.81 -10.52
C LEU A 376 29.10 12.82 -11.65
N PHE A 377 28.02 12.63 -12.43
CA PHE A 377 27.66 13.55 -13.51
C PHE A 377 27.35 14.97 -12.98
N VAL A 378 26.50 15.05 -11.93
CA VAL A 378 26.17 16.34 -11.28
C VAL A 378 27.43 16.98 -10.66
N ALA A 379 28.25 16.18 -9.96
CA ALA A 379 29.51 16.65 -9.38
C ALA A 379 30.45 17.20 -10.45
N ALA A 380 30.56 16.52 -11.60
CA ALA A 380 31.37 16.99 -12.72
C ALA A 380 30.96 18.40 -13.17
N GLY A 381 29.66 18.61 -13.38
CA GLY A 381 29.10 19.91 -13.74
C GLY A 381 29.41 20.99 -12.70
N LEU A 382 29.22 20.70 -11.42
CA LEU A 382 29.52 21.62 -10.32
C LEU A 382 31.03 21.95 -10.24
N ILE A 383 31.89 20.94 -10.28
CA ILE A 383 33.32 21.10 -10.19
C ILE A 383 33.84 21.91 -11.37
N LEU A 384 33.41 21.61 -12.59
CA LEU A 384 33.81 22.37 -13.78
C LEU A 384 33.35 23.84 -13.71
N TYR A 385 32.11 24.07 -13.25
CA TYR A 385 31.58 25.44 -13.08
C TYR A 385 32.38 26.24 -12.04
N TYR A 386 32.60 25.66 -10.85
CA TYR A 386 33.30 26.39 -9.78
C TYR A 386 34.81 26.47 -10.00
N SER A 387 35.45 25.50 -10.66
CA SER A 387 36.87 25.58 -11.01
C SER A 387 37.19 26.73 -11.98
N ARG A 388 36.28 26.97 -12.95
CA ARG A 388 36.41 28.15 -13.86
C ARG A 388 36.30 29.47 -13.10
N LYS A 389 35.47 29.55 -12.10
CA LYS A 389 35.15 30.72 -11.32
C LYS A 389 36.20 31.01 -10.24
N SER A 390 36.79 29.99 -9.60
CA SER A 390 37.76 30.11 -8.55
C SER A 390 39.07 30.72 -9.08
N LEU A 391 39.47 30.40 -10.33
CA LEU A 391 40.63 30.97 -10.97
C LEU A 391 40.46 32.48 -11.22
N ALA A 392 39.29 32.92 -11.70
CA ALA A 392 38.97 34.31 -11.92
C ALA A 392 38.96 35.14 -10.61
N ILE A 393 38.49 34.51 -9.50
CA ILE A 393 38.42 35.15 -8.17
C ILE A 393 39.82 35.21 -7.51
N ALA A 394 40.66 34.19 -7.68
CA ALA A 394 42.02 34.16 -7.15
C ALA A 394 42.94 35.21 -7.82
N LEU A 395 42.67 35.54 -9.08
CA LEU A 395 43.40 36.57 -9.84
C LEU A 395 42.87 37.99 -9.56
N GLN A 396 41.62 38.14 -9.11
CA GLN A 396 41.04 39.45 -8.76
C GLN A 396 41.04 39.63 -7.24
N SER A 397 42.10 40.19 -6.69
CA SER A 397 42.36 40.28 -5.26
C SER A 397 41.45 41.22 -4.44
N ARG A 398 40.33 41.73 -4.92
CA ARG A 398 39.64 42.82 -4.21
C ARG A 398 38.12 42.78 -3.98
N LYS A 399 37.34 41.90 -4.56
CA LYS A 399 35.89 41.85 -4.19
C LYS A 399 35.34 40.41 -4.25
N LYS A 400 34.99 39.86 -3.08
CA LYS A 400 34.22 38.59 -2.96
C LYS A 400 32.82 38.79 -3.54
N PRO A 401 32.37 38.03 -4.54
CA PRO A 401 30.99 38.06 -4.99
C PRO A 401 30.11 37.28 -3.97
N VAL A 402 29.79 37.90 -2.85
CA VAL A 402 29.05 37.32 -1.72
C VAL A 402 27.58 37.01 -2.08
N GLY A 403 26.96 37.79 -2.99
CA GLY A 403 25.51 37.73 -3.22
C GLY A 403 25.02 36.47 -3.90
N ARG A 404 25.67 35.93 -4.93
CA ARG A 404 25.16 34.84 -5.74
C ARG A 404 25.23 33.46 -5.08
N GLN A 405 26.20 33.24 -4.20
CA GLN A 405 26.38 32.01 -3.44
C GLN A 405 25.38 31.90 -2.29
N VAL A 406 25.11 33.04 -1.64
CA VAL A 406 24.09 33.13 -0.60
C VAL A 406 22.70 32.75 -1.18
N ASN A 407 22.43 33.16 -2.42
CA ASN A 407 21.18 32.84 -3.08
C ASN A 407 21.04 31.33 -3.38
N PHE A 408 22.08 30.65 -3.86
CA PHE A 408 22.02 29.20 -4.10
C PHE A 408 21.75 28.42 -2.81
N GLN A 409 22.44 28.75 -1.73
CA GLN A 409 22.23 28.11 -0.43
C GLN A 409 20.82 28.36 0.14
N ARG A 410 20.28 29.57 -0.04
CA ARG A 410 18.91 29.89 0.38
C ARG A 410 17.89 29.12 -0.43
N ILE A 411 18.07 28.99 -1.75
CA ILE A 411 17.16 28.25 -2.62
C ILE A 411 17.16 26.76 -2.25
N THR A 412 18.32 26.14 -2.07
CA THR A 412 18.41 24.74 -1.67
C THR A 412 17.76 24.49 -0.31
N MET A 413 17.92 25.41 0.63
CA MET A 413 17.32 25.33 1.96
C MET A 413 15.78 25.47 1.89
N ILE A 414 15.28 26.46 1.13
CA ILE A 414 13.83 26.61 0.89
C ILE A 414 13.26 25.32 0.31
N PHE A 415 13.93 24.73 -0.67
CA PHE A 415 13.49 23.46 -1.28
C PHE A 415 13.42 22.32 -0.26
N GLN A 416 14.44 22.15 0.58
CA GLN A 416 14.46 21.10 1.62
C GLN A 416 13.34 21.29 2.65
N LEU A 417 13.16 22.54 3.13
CA LEU A 417 12.10 22.88 4.07
C LEU A 417 10.71 22.70 3.43
N LEU A 418 10.56 23.05 2.16
CA LEU A 418 9.33 22.85 1.39
C LEU A 418 8.94 21.36 1.35
N VAL A 419 9.89 20.49 0.96
CA VAL A 419 9.60 19.04 0.89
C VAL A 419 9.29 18.49 2.29
N SER A 420 10.02 18.88 3.32
CA SER A 420 9.74 18.45 4.69
C SER A 420 8.36 18.88 5.17
N LEU A 421 7.98 20.14 4.94
CA LEU A 421 6.63 20.64 5.27
C LEU A 421 5.55 19.90 4.49
N LEU A 422 5.78 19.64 3.19
CA LEU A 422 4.83 18.93 2.34
C LEU A 422 4.59 17.50 2.84
N VAL A 423 5.66 16.74 3.12
CA VAL A 423 5.54 15.35 3.58
C VAL A 423 4.91 15.29 4.98
N MET A 424 5.30 16.20 5.88
CA MET A 424 4.68 16.32 7.21
C MET A 424 3.17 16.64 7.12
N PHE A 425 2.79 17.52 6.19
CA PHE A 425 1.40 17.88 5.97
C PHE A 425 0.60 16.69 5.44
N CYS A 426 1.11 15.97 4.45
CA CYS A 426 0.48 14.75 3.94
C CYS A 426 0.31 13.71 5.05
N PHE A 427 1.33 13.48 5.86
CA PHE A 427 1.25 12.57 7.00
C PHE A 427 0.19 13.00 8.02
N ALA A 428 0.15 14.27 8.39
CA ALA A 428 -0.80 14.77 9.39
C ALA A 428 -2.25 14.65 8.91
N VAL A 429 -2.51 14.92 7.63
CA VAL A 429 -3.85 14.77 7.03
C VAL A 429 -4.24 13.30 6.98
N LEU A 430 -3.34 12.41 6.54
CA LEU A 430 -3.58 10.96 6.49
C LEU A 430 -3.84 10.40 7.90
N PHE A 431 -3.01 10.75 8.87
CA PHE A 431 -3.17 10.34 10.27
C PHE A 431 -4.53 10.76 10.82
N ARG A 432 -4.96 11.99 10.53
CA ARG A 432 -6.26 12.49 10.96
C ARG A 432 -7.41 11.77 10.26
N GLN A 433 -7.30 11.52 8.94
CA GLN A 433 -8.31 10.79 8.19
C GLN A 433 -8.47 9.36 8.71
N LEU A 434 -7.37 8.65 8.92
CA LEU A 434 -7.40 7.29 9.46
C LEU A 434 -7.99 7.26 10.89
N THR A 435 -7.59 8.19 11.74
CA THR A 435 -8.16 8.32 13.11
C THR A 435 -9.66 8.61 13.08
N TYR A 436 -10.11 9.40 12.11
CA TYR A 436 -11.54 9.65 11.90
C TYR A 436 -12.26 8.38 11.48
N LEU A 437 -11.79 7.68 10.44
CA LEU A 437 -12.42 6.47 9.93
C LEU A 437 -12.47 5.33 10.96
N THR A 438 -11.44 5.20 11.79
CA THR A 438 -11.41 4.15 12.84
C THR A 438 -12.31 4.47 14.04
N ARG A 439 -12.59 5.73 14.33
CA ARG A 439 -13.34 6.16 15.52
C ARG A 439 -14.75 6.67 15.24
N THR A 440 -15.08 6.95 13.97
CA THR A 440 -16.38 7.51 13.65
C THR A 440 -17.52 6.52 13.84
N GLU A 441 -18.64 6.99 14.33
CA GLU A 441 -19.91 6.28 14.38
C GLU A 441 -20.75 6.54 13.11
N ASP A 442 -20.30 7.45 12.23
CA ASP A 442 -20.99 7.85 11.01
C ASP A 442 -21.04 6.72 9.93
N VAL A 443 -20.50 5.54 10.25
CA VAL A 443 -20.63 4.34 9.39
C VAL A 443 -22.05 3.80 9.34
N GLY A 444 -22.96 4.27 10.18
CA GLY A 444 -24.38 3.95 10.16
C GLY A 444 -24.77 2.68 10.90
N PHE A 445 -23.84 1.98 11.55
CA PHE A 445 -24.11 0.83 12.43
C PHE A 445 -23.09 0.69 13.55
N GLU A 446 -23.46 -0.01 14.61
CA GLU A 446 -22.58 -0.26 15.75
C GLU A 446 -21.60 -1.39 15.46
N ARG A 447 -20.30 -1.17 15.66
CA ARG A 447 -19.20 -2.13 15.39
C ARG A 447 -18.57 -2.70 16.64
N SER A 448 -18.39 -1.85 17.66
CA SER A 448 -17.64 -2.20 18.88
C SER A 448 -18.30 -3.32 19.66
N GLY A 449 -17.51 -4.35 19.98
CA GLY A 449 -17.99 -5.51 20.71
C GLY A 449 -19.08 -6.30 19.97
N ARG A 450 -19.04 -6.37 18.64
CA ARG A 450 -19.96 -7.11 17.77
C ARG A 450 -19.20 -8.17 16.98
N ALA A 451 -19.71 -9.38 17.00
CA ALA A 451 -19.24 -10.48 16.19
C ALA A 451 -20.42 -11.26 15.58
N SER A 452 -20.18 -11.94 14.48
CA SER A 452 -21.14 -12.87 13.92
C SER A 452 -20.46 -14.12 13.38
N MET A 453 -21.16 -15.23 13.42
CA MET A 453 -20.70 -16.50 12.86
C MET A 453 -21.88 -17.38 12.45
N THR A 454 -21.64 -18.27 11.51
CA THR A 454 -22.56 -19.34 11.16
C THR A 454 -22.13 -20.60 11.89
N VAL A 455 -23.06 -21.33 12.47
CA VAL A 455 -22.81 -22.59 13.18
C VAL A 455 -23.74 -23.65 12.66
N SER A 456 -23.21 -24.84 12.40
CA SER A 456 -24.03 -26.00 11.97
C SER A 456 -25.05 -26.32 13.03
N GLU A 457 -26.30 -26.69 12.60
CA GLU A 457 -27.42 -27.04 13.48
C GLU A 457 -27.01 -28.08 14.53
N SER A 458 -26.19 -29.05 14.17
CA SER A 458 -25.76 -30.14 15.06
C SER A 458 -25.00 -29.69 16.30
N TYR A 459 -24.37 -28.53 16.27
CA TYR A 459 -23.55 -28.01 17.36
C TYR A 459 -24.11 -26.72 17.98
N ARG A 460 -25.12 -26.12 17.38
CA ARG A 460 -25.60 -24.76 17.68
C ARG A 460 -26.01 -24.58 19.13
N ASP A 461 -26.95 -25.39 19.61
CA ASP A 461 -27.49 -25.24 20.99
C ASP A 461 -26.42 -25.42 22.05
N ALA A 462 -25.53 -26.42 21.86
CA ALA A 462 -24.45 -26.67 22.80
C ALA A 462 -23.45 -25.51 22.78
N PHE A 463 -23.13 -24.97 21.59
CA PHE A 463 -22.20 -23.84 21.45
C PHE A 463 -22.79 -22.57 22.08
N ILE A 464 -24.07 -22.25 21.83
CA ILE A 464 -24.74 -21.08 22.43
C ILE A 464 -24.75 -21.17 23.95
N HIS A 465 -25.01 -22.37 24.49
CA HIS A 465 -24.97 -22.57 25.94
C HIS A 465 -23.58 -22.25 26.53
N ASP A 466 -22.51 -22.89 26.00
CA ASP A 466 -21.14 -22.71 26.50
C ASP A 466 -20.64 -21.29 26.24
N LEU A 467 -21.08 -20.62 25.14
CA LEU A 467 -20.73 -19.25 24.82
C LEU A 467 -21.34 -18.24 25.81
N ARG A 468 -22.60 -18.46 26.21
CA ARG A 468 -23.31 -17.62 27.20
C ARG A 468 -22.68 -17.70 28.60
N GLU A 469 -21.99 -18.77 28.91
CA GLU A 469 -21.27 -18.91 30.19
C GLU A 469 -19.97 -18.10 30.25
N GLN A 470 -19.51 -17.59 29.13
CA GLN A 470 -18.29 -16.76 29.09
C GLN A 470 -18.55 -15.39 29.71
N PRO A 471 -17.74 -14.96 30.72
CA PRO A 471 -18.01 -13.74 31.49
C PRO A 471 -17.92 -12.45 30.67
N TYR A 472 -17.27 -12.48 29.53
CA TYR A 472 -17.13 -11.35 28.61
C TYR A 472 -18.22 -11.29 27.52
N VAL A 473 -19.06 -12.32 27.39
CA VAL A 473 -20.19 -12.35 26.46
C VAL A 473 -21.42 -11.73 27.15
N ARG A 474 -22.02 -10.74 26.50
CA ARG A 474 -23.17 -9.99 27.04
C ARG A 474 -24.49 -10.50 26.53
N GLU A 475 -24.55 -10.84 25.24
CA GLU A 475 -25.77 -11.23 24.55
C GLU A 475 -25.41 -12.12 23.35
N VAL A 476 -26.22 -13.14 23.13
CA VAL A 476 -26.15 -14.03 21.96
C VAL A 476 -27.54 -14.14 21.40
N ASP A 477 -27.74 -13.55 20.21
CA ASP A 477 -28.98 -13.58 19.46
C ASP A 477 -28.83 -14.44 18.20
N GLU A 478 -29.96 -15.04 17.77
CA GLU A 478 -30.05 -15.73 16.51
C GLU A 478 -30.74 -14.82 15.48
N SER A 479 -30.28 -14.82 14.25
CA SER A 479 -30.80 -13.97 13.18
C SER A 479 -30.74 -14.65 11.82
N VAL A 480 -31.57 -14.19 10.90
CA VAL A 480 -31.57 -14.65 9.50
C VAL A 480 -30.42 -14.11 8.68
N GLY A 481 -29.71 -13.07 9.16
CA GLY A 481 -28.69 -12.42 8.41
C GLY A 481 -27.62 -11.69 9.25
N SER A 482 -26.58 -11.24 8.59
CA SER A 482 -25.50 -10.44 9.17
C SER A 482 -25.04 -9.35 8.20
N LEU A 483 -24.54 -8.23 8.74
CA LEU A 483 -23.80 -7.24 7.96
C LEU A 483 -22.39 -7.70 7.64
N LEU A 484 -21.85 -8.60 8.43
CA LEU A 484 -20.49 -9.13 8.23
C LEU A 484 -20.49 -10.22 7.14
N PRO A 485 -19.34 -10.55 6.54
CA PRO A 485 -19.28 -11.41 5.35
C PRO A 485 -19.52 -12.90 5.67
N THR A 486 -20.67 -13.21 6.25
CA THR A 486 -21.13 -14.59 6.51
C THR A 486 -21.96 -15.14 5.37
N HIS A 487 -22.57 -14.29 4.54
CA HIS A 487 -23.45 -14.70 3.46
C HIS A 487 -23.16 -13.95 2.16
N MET A 488 -23.45 -14.61 1.03
CA MET A 488 -23.42 -13.99 -0.30
C MET A 488 -24.43 -12.84 -0.36
N ARG A 489 -23.97 -11.66 -0.69
CA ARG A 489 -24.83 -10.53 -0.98
C ARG A 489 -25.45 -10.72 -2.35
N ALA A 490 -26.76 -10.80 -2.41
CA ALA A 490 -27.47 -10.92 -3.66
C ALA A 490 -27.79 -9.54 -4.23
N TYR A 491 -27.48 -9.35 -5.51
CA TYR A 491 -27.89 -8.17 -6.25
C TYR A 491 -28.99 -8.58 -7.22
N MET A 492 -30.17 -7.95 -7.13
CA MET A 492 -31.25 -8.23 -8.06
C MET A 492 -31.67 -6.97 -8.82
N PRO A 493 -31.96 -7.09 -10.13
CA PRO A 493 -32.61 -6.03 -10.87
C PRO A 493 -34.10 -5.97 -10.49
N PHE A 494 -34.58 -4.78 -10.21
CA PHE A 494 -35.99 -4.49 -9.97
C PHE A 494 -36.51 -3.53 -11.06
N TRP A 495 -37.74 -3.74 -11.46
CA TRP A 495 -38.40 -2.89 -12.46
C TRP A 495 -39.49 -2.09 -11.77
N ILE A 496 -39.40 -0.78 -11.84
CA ILE A 496 -40.40 0.16 -11.37
C ILE A 496 -40.68 1.14 -12.53
N GLU A 497 -41.93 1.19 -13.00
CA GLU A 497 -42.36 2.08 -14.08
C GLU A 497 -41.45 1.98 -15.31
N ASP A 498 -41.14 0.78 -15.79
CA ASP A 498 -40.27 0.47 -16.94
C ASP A 498 -38.77 0.89 -16.78
N LYS A 499 -38.39 1.31 -15.59
CA LYS A 499 -36.97 1.57 -15.27
C LYS A 499 -36.38 0.43 -14.46
N GLU A 500 -35.20 -0.02 -14.87
CA GLU A 500 -34.42 -1.02 -14.15
C GLU A 500 -33.65 -0.37 -13.01
N PHE A 501 -33.85 -0.84 -11.79
CA PHE A 501 -33.08 -0.48 -10.61
C PHE A 501 -32.36 -1.72 -10.09
N LYS A 502 -31.15 -1.54 -9.60
CA LYS A 502 -30.35 -2.60 -8.98
C LYS A 502 -30.17 -2.29 -7.52
N LEU A 503 -30.62 -3.21 -6.68
CA LEU A 503 -30.55 -3.08 -5.24
C LEU A 503 -29.77 -4.27 -4.66
N GLU A 504 -28.91 -3.99 -3.70
CA GLU A 504 -28.32 -5.02 -2.84
C GLU A 504 -29.39 -5.52 -1.88
N MET A 505 -29.52 -6.84 -1.75
CA MET A 505 -30.50 -7.45 -0.86
C MET A 505 -29.79 -8.05 0.35
N ILE A 506 -30.31 -7.74 1.52
CA ILE A 506 -29.87 -8.29 2.79
C ILE A 506 -31.09 -8.78 3.54
N GLN A 507 -31.05 -10.00 4.03
CA GLN A 507 -32.06 -10.49 4.96
C GLN A 507 -31.82 -9.89 6.34
N ALA A 508 -32.87 -9.43 6.99
CA ALA A 508 -32.84 -8.84 8.30
C ALA A 508 -34.09 -9.24 9.12
N ASP A 509 -33.94 -9.30 10.40
CA ASP A 509 -35.02 -9.44 11.37
C ASP A 509 -34.90 -8.40 12.48
N ASP A 510 -35.78 -8.42 13.45
CA ASP A 510 -35.72 -7.47 14.57
C ASP A 510 -34.44 -7.62 15.42
N ALA A 511 -33.88 -8.84 15.53
CA ALA A 511 -32.65 -9.10 16.22
C ALA A 511 -31.48 -8.42 15.51
N PHE A 512 -31.39 -8.53 14.17
CA PHE A 512 -30.42 -7.87 13.32
C PHE A 512 -30.45 -6.35 13.49
N LEU A 513 -31.62 -5.74 13.39
CA LEU A 513 -31.75 -4.26 13.49
C LEU A 513 -31.30 -3.75 14.88
N ARG A 514 -31.72 -4.44 15.95
CA ARG A 514 -31.30 -4.10 17.32
C ARG A 514 -29.80 -4.30 17.53
N PHE A 515 -29.27 -5.41 17.04
CA PHE A 515 -27.87 -5.77 17.22
C PHE A 515 -26.93 -4.75 16.58
N TYR A 516 -27.22 -4.32 15.35
CA TYR A 516 -26.41 -3.32 14.64
C TYR A 516 -26.80 -1.87 14.97
N GLY A 517 -27.79 -1.63 15.80
CA GLY A 517 -28.23 -0.29 16.17
C GLY A 517 -28.87 0.49 15.01
N ILE A 518 -29.38 -0.22 14.00
CA ILE A 518 -30.00 0.39 12.82
C ILE A 518 -31.41 0.87 13.20
N ARG A 519 -31.57 2.19 13.30
CA ARG A 519 -32.86 2.82 13.63
C ARG A 519 -33.63 3.11 12.37
N GLN A 520 -34.95 2.82 12.39
CA GLN A 520 -35.85 3.20 11.30
C GLN A 520 -36.05 4.71 11.31
N TYR A 521 -35.99 5.33 10.13
CA TYR A 521 -35.90 6.77 10.00
C TYR A 521 -37.21 7.46 9.57
N GLN A 522 -38.20 6.76 9.01
CA GLN A 522 -39.50 7.32 8.58
C GLN A 522 -40.64 6.35 8.86
N ASP A 523 -41.84 6.90 8.89
CA ASP A 523 -43.09 6.25 9.23
C ASP A 523 -43.18 4.79 8.78
N THR A 524 -43.22 3.92 9.77
CA THR A 524 -43.43 2.48 9.55
C THR A 524 -44.90 2.24 9.35
N ILE A 525 -45.30 1.72 8.20
CA ILE A 525 -46.64 1.26 8.00
C ILE A 525 -46.82 -0.07 8.74
N GLN A 526 -47.74 -0.10 9.73
CA GLN A 526 -48.09 -1.33 10.44
C GLN A 526 -49.26 -2.04 9.73
N GLY A 527 -49.32 -3.37 9.87
CA GLY A 527 -50.45 -4.17 9.35
C GLY A 527 -50.40 -4.55 7.88
N VAL A 528 -49.22 -4.47 7.26
CA VAL A 528 -49.03 -4.90 5.86
C VAL A 528 -48.93 -6.42 5.78
N THR A 529 -49.77 -7.00 4.92
CA THR A 529 -49.71 -8.45 4.60
C THR A 529 -48.71 -8.68 3.45
N GLY A 530 -47.81 -9.64 3.61
CA GLY A 530 -46.77 -9.99 2.63
C GLY A 530 -45.35 -9.60 3.07
N THR A 531 -44.38 -9.81 2.20
CA THR A 531 -42.98 -9.53 2.50
C THR A 531 -42.76 -8.02 2.66
N ARG A 532 -42.24 -7.63 3.81
CA ARG A 532 -41.91 -6.24 4.18
C ARG A 532 -40.48 -5.95 3.90
N VAL A 533 -40.17 -4.76 3.37
CA VAL A 533 -38.81 -4.35 3.06
C VAL A 533 -38.52 -2.93 3.55
N LEU A 534 -37.27 -2.72 3.99
CA LEU A 534 -36.75 -1.41 4.32
C LEU A 534 -35.74 -1.00 3.24
N LEU A 535 -35.70 0.27 2.91
CA LEU A 535 -34.70 0.84 2.00
C LEU A 535 -33.69 1.67 2.77
N ASN A 536 -32.44 1.68 2.33
CA ASN A 536 -31.52 2.70 2.82
C ASN A 536 -31.79 4.05 2.11
N GLN A 537 -31.28 5.15 2.64
CA GLN A 537 -31.47 6.48 2.07
C GLN A 537 -30.99 6.57 0.62
N THR A 538 -29.88 5.90 0.28
CA THR A 538 -29.35 5.86 -1.08
C THR A 538 -30.30 5.15 -2.04
N ALA A 539 -30.92 4.03 -1.65
CA ALA A 539 -31.95 3.38 -2.45
C ALA A 539 -33.18 4.28 -2.62
N MET A 540 -33.64 4.93 -1.54
CA MET A 540 -34.75 5.88 -1.60
C MET A 540 -34.50 7.01 -2.61
N ARG A 541 -33.31 7.62 -2.59
CA ARG A 541 -32.94 8.68 -3.55
C ARG A 541 -32.90 8.18 -4.99
N SER A 542 -32.41 6.95 -5.20
CA SER A 542 -32.33 6.35 -6.55
C SER A 542 -33.72 6.06 -7.14
N LEU A 543 -34.70 5.75 -6.29
CA LEU A 543 -36.06 5.40 -6.69
C LEU A 543 -37.03 6.60 -6.79
N GLY A 544 -36.58 7.81 -6.37
CA GLY A 544 -37.37 9.03 -6.35
C GLY A 544 -38.04 9.28 -4.98
N GLU A 545 -37.76 10.42 -4.38
CA GLU A 545 -37.97 10.72 -2.95
C GLU A 545 -39.44 10.80 -2.48
N ALA A 546 -40.40 11.05 -3.35
CA ALA A 546 -41.76 11.36 -2.94
C ALA A 546 -42.63 10.09 -2.75
N GLY A 547 -43.08 9.85 -1.51
CA GLY A 547 -44.14 8.86 -1.20
C GLY A 547 -43.76 7.42 -1.47
N ILE A 548 -42.50 7.06 -1.19
CA ILE A 548 -42.00 5.70 -1.49
C ILE A 548 -42.44 4.66 -0.46
N VAL A 549 -42.71 5.08 0.78
CA VAL A 549 -43.21 4.20 1.84
C VAL A 549 -44.66 3.83 1.53
N GLY A 550 -45.00 2.56 1.57
CA GLY A 550 -46.29 2.01 1.15
C GLY A 550 -46.34 1.55 -0.32
N ARG A 551 -45.37 1.91 -1.16
CA ARG A 551 -45.29 1.38 -2.53
C ARG A 551 -44.82 -0.09 -2.52
N LYS A 552 -45.23 -0.80 -3.57
CA LYS A 552 -44.83 -2.20 -3.80
C LYS A 552 -43.70 -2.23 -4.85
N ILE A 553 -42.68 -2.98 -4.53
CA ILE A 553 -41.64 -3.40 -5.49
C ILE A 553 -41.90 -4.89 -5.74
N THR A 554 -42.36 -5.24 -6.95
CA THR A 554 -42.84 -6.60 -7.22
C THR A 554 -43.92 -7.04 -6.18
N ASN A 555 -43.63 -8.07 -5.36
CA ASN A 555 -44.49 -8.55 -4.30
C ASN A 555 -44.14 -8.04 -2.89
N TRP A 556 -43.16 -7.13 -2.79
CA TRP A 556 -42.67 -6.61 -1.53
C TRP A 556 -43.17 -5.20 -1.26
N THR A 557 -43.57 -4.93 -0.02
CA THR A 557 -44.04 -3.60 0.38
C THR A 557 -42.98 -2.87 1.16
N ILE A 558 -42.65 -1.65 0.71
CA ILE A 558 -41.73 -0.78 1.40
C ILE A 558 -42.39 -0.24 2.66
N VAL A 559 -41.93 -0.67 3.85
CA VAL A 559 -42.53 -0.29 5.12
C VAL A 559 -41.77 0.83 5.84
N GLY A 560 -40.56 1.19 5.40
CA GLY A 560 -39.81 2.25 6.01
C GLY A 560 -38.44 2.50 5.33
N VAL A 561 -37.73 3.51 5.84
CA VAL A 561 -36.39 3.87 5.39
C VAL A 561 -35.43 3.87 6.57
N VAL A 562 -34.21 3.34 6.35
CA VAL A 562 -33.10 3.34 7.32
C VAL A 562 -31.99 4.27 6.86
N PRO A 563 -31.14 4.78 7.76
CA PRO A 563 -29.94 5.52 7.40
C PRO A 563 -29.04 4.70 6.49
N ASP A 564 -28.20 5.41 5.71
CA ASP A 564 -27.14 4.74 4.96
C ASP A 564 -26.13 4.12 5.91
N PHE A 565 -25.67 2.93 5.60
CA PHE A 565 -24.63 2.23 6.32
C PHE A 565 -23.50 1.81 5.35
N TYR A 566 -22.26 1.90 5.83
CA TYR A 566 -21.07 1.69 5.01
C TYR A 566 -20.37 0.40 5.44
N MET A 567 -20.69 -0.71 4.75
CA MET A 567 -20.14 -2.03 5.03
C MET A 567 -18.95 -2.39 4.17
N ASN A 568 -18.67 -1.57 3.16
CA ASN A 568 -17.56 -1.73 2.24
C ASN A 568 -16.40 -0.82 2.63
N ALA A 569 -15.32 -0.86 1.85
CA ALA A 569 -14.21 0.08 2.00
C ALA A 569 -14.73 1.53 2.03
N PRO A 570 -14.17 2.41 2.86
CA PRO A 570 -14.66 3.79 3.06
C PRO A 570 -14.54 4.68 1.80
N THR A 571 -13.99 4.14 0.73
CA THR A 571 -13.94 4.75 -0.62
C THR A 571 -15.11 4.37 -1.50
N VAL A 572 -15.89 3.36 -1.11
CA VAL A 572 -17.08 2.92 -1.83
C VAL A 572 -18.29 3.66 -1.28
N PRO A 573 -19.07 4.38 -2.11
CA PRO A 573 -20.31 5.00 -1.68
C PRO A 573 -21.29 3.96 -1.12
N SER A 574 -22.22 4.39 -0.25
CA SER A 574 -23.31 3.54 0.18
C SER A 574 -24.04 2.99 -1.06
N VAL A 575 -24.19 1.68 -1.11
CA VAL A 575 -24.89 0.99 -2.19
C VAL A 575 -26.39 1.09 -1.94
N PRO A 576 -27.23 1.29 -2.99
CA PRO A 576 -28.67 1.18 -2.84
C PRO A 576 -29.04 -0.20 -2.31
N THR A 577 -29.52 -0.26 -1.06
CA THR A 577 -29.73 -1.51 -0.32
C THR A 577 -31.20 -1.65 0.08
N LEU A 578 -31.70 -2.88 -0.03
CA LEU A 578 -33.00 -3.32 0.38
C LEU A 578 -32.86 -4.38 1.48
N LEU A 579 -33.36 -4.08 2.66
CA LEU A 579 -33.43 -5.03 3.77
C LEU A 579 -34.78 -5.77 3.71
N ILE A 580 -34.73 -7.08 3.50
CA ILE A 580 -35.91 -7.94 3.51
C ILE A 580 -36.20 -8.34 4.95
N LEU A 581 -37.31 -7.86 5.50
CA LEU A 581 -37.74 -8.23 6.83
C LEU A 581 -38.33 -9.65 6.80
N ALA A 582 -37.53 -10.62 7.22
CA ALA A 582 -37.89 -12.01 7.32
C ALA A 582 -38.45 -12.33 8.73
N GLU A 583 -39.15 -13.46 8.86
CA GLU A 583 -39.46 -14.04 10.15
C GLU A 583 -38.14 -14.37 10.88
N PRO A 584 -38.13 -14.32 12.23
CA PRO A 584 -36.96 -14.69 13.00
C PRO A 584 -36.43 -16.06 12.59
N GLY A 585 -35.13 -16.17 12.42
CA GLY A 585 -34.46 -17.41 11.99
C GLY A 585 -33.11 -17.56 12.70
N ASP A 586 -32.50 -18.69 12.50
CA ASP A 586 -31.37 -19.18 13.27
C ASP A 586 -30.12 -19.43 12.40
N GLN A 587 -30.02 -18.76 11.26
CA GLN A 587 -28.94 -18.99 10.30
C GLN A 587 -27.61 -18.44 10.78
N VAL A 588 -27.62 -17.34 11.53
CA VAL A 588 -26.41 -16.62 12.00
C VAL A 588 -26.52 -16.33 13.48
N LEU A 589 -25.45 -16.55 14.22
CA LEU A 589 -25.31 -16.09 15.60
C LEU A 589 -24.71 -14.69 15.60
N LEU A 590 -25.37 -13.78 16.31
CA LEU A 590 -24.96 -12.41 16.57
C LEU A 590 -24.48 -12.32 18.02
N ILE A 591 -23.22 -12.01 18.25
CA ILE A 591 -22.56 -12.07 19.55
C ILE A 591 -22.15 -10.66 19.98
N ARG A 592 -22.74 -10.19 21.11
CA ARG A 592 -22.31 -8.96 21.78
C ARG A 592 -21.40 -9.31 22.95
N TYR A 593 -20.20 -8.76 22.96
CA TYR A 593 -19.18 -9.06 23.94
C TYR A 593 -18.39 -7.81 24.36
N ASP A 594 -17.52 -7.93 25.38
CA ASP A 594 -16.61 -6.83 25.74
C ASP A 594 -15.40 -6.86 24.82
N GLU A 595 -15.21 -5.83 24.00
CA GLU A 595 -14.16 -5.71 22.98
C GLU A 595 -12.74 -5.96 23.49
N ARG A 596 -12.49 -5.77 24.79
CA ARG A 596 -11.18 -6.04 25.43
C ARG A 596 -10.81 -7.52 25.43
N HIS A 597 -11.78 -8.41 25.26
CA HIS A 597 -11.63 -9.86 25.30
C HIS A 597 -11.82 -10.48 23.90
N THR A 598 -11.47 -9.73 22.85
CA THR A 598 -11.59 -10.20 21.45
C THR A 598 -10.74 -11.45 21.20
N ASP A 599 -9.49 -11.46 21.69
CA ASP A 599 -8.57 -12.58 21.50
C ASP A 599 -9.04 -13.82 22.29
N GLU A 600 -9.57 -13.62 23.49
CA GLU A 600 -10.13 -14.69 24.32
C GLU A 600 -11.39 -15.31 23.66
N LEU A 601 -12.25 -14.48 23.05
CA LEU A 601 -13.40 -14.96 22.30
C LEU A 601 -12.99 -15.80 21.09
N LYS A 602 -12.02 -15.36 20.34
CA LYS A 602 -11.49 -16.13 19.19
C LYS A 602 -10.87 -17.45 19.61
N GLU A 603 -10.07 -17.42 20.68
CA GLU A 603 -9.45 -18.62 21.23
C GLU A 603 -10.50 -19.62 21.70
N PHE A 604 -11.52 -19.14 22.44
CA PHE A 604 -12.66 -19.99 22.87
C PHE A 604 -13.36 -20.64 21.69
N VAL A 605 -13.71 -19.87 20.65
CA VAL A 605 -14.36 -20.39 19.46
C VAL A 605 -13.48 -21.44 18.78
N ARG A 606 -12.21 -21.12 18.55
CA ARG A 606 -11.23 -22.04 17.95
C ARG A 606 -11.14 -23.35 18.70
N GLU A 607 -10.87 -23.31 20.01
CA GLU A 607 -10.74 -24.52 20.85
C GLU A 607 -12.02 -25.34 20.93
N TRP A 608 -13.18 -24.66 20.96
CA TRP A 608 -14.47 -25.33 21.09
C TRP A 608 -14.78 -26.21 19.86
N PHE A 609 -14.50 -25.69 18.64
CA PHE A 609 -14.71 -26.44 17.40
C PHE A 609 -13.60 -27.43 17.12
N GLU A 610 -12.34 -27.11 17.44
CA GLU A 610 -11.20 -27.99 17.30
C GLU A 610 -11.36 -29.29 18.11
N LYS A 611 -11.81 -29.19 19.35
CA LYS A 611 -12.13 -30.37 20.20
C LYS A 611 -13.18 -31.31 19.58
N ARG A 612 -13.95 -30.84 18.60
CA ARG A 612 -15.00 -31.59 17.90
C ARG A 612 -14.61 -31.96 16.45
N GLY A 613 -13.36 -31.68 16.07
CA GLY A 613 -12.83 -31.99 14.74
C GLY A 613 -13.44 -31.15 13.62
N THR A 614 -13.97 -29.96 13.95
CA THR A 614 -14.57 -29.02 12.99
C THR A 614 -13.94 -27.63 13.14
N PHE A 615 -14.17 -26.79 12.16
CA PHE A 615 -13.66 -25.41 12.14
C PHE A 615 -14.78 -24.47 11.71
N GLU A 616 -14.98 -23.39 12.47
CA GLU A 616 -15.93 -22.34 12.13
C GLU A 616 -15.28 -20.96 12.29
N LEU A 617 -15.56 -20.05 11.36
CA LEU A 617 -15.00 -18.71 11.36
C LEU A 617 -15.91 -17.74 12.11
N ILE A 618 -15.33 -17.01 13.05
CA ILE A 618 -15.98 -15.87 13.68
C ILE A 618 -15.56 -14.57 13.01
N ASN A 619 -16.52 -13.76 12.61
CA ASN A 619 -16.30 -12.45 12.01
C ASN A 619 -16.46 -11.36 13.07
N ILE A 620 -15.38 -10.67 13.39
CA ILE A 620 -15.36 -9.54 14.32
C ILE A 620 -15.61 -8.25 13.53
N ALA A 621 -16.64 -7.48 13.88
CA ALA A 621 -17.05 -6.31 13.11
C ALA A 621 -15.97 -5.24 12.98
N THR A 622 -15.22 -4.99 14.07
CA THR A 622 -14.10 -4.03 14.06
C THR A 622 -12.95 -4.51 13.17
N GLU A 623 -12.62 -5.80 13.18
CA GLU A 623 -11.55 -6.36 12.37
C GLU A 623 -11.90 -6.40 10.88
N VAL A 624 -13.13 -6.80 10.56
CA VAL A 624 -13.61 -6.79 9.17
C VAL A 624 -13.51 -5.38 8.58
N TYR A 625 -13.91 -4.36 9.34
CA TYR A 625 -13.78 -2.98 8.91
C TYR A 625 -12.32 -2.50 8.87
N ASP A 626 -11.52 -2.89 9.85
CA ASP A 626 -10.10 -2.56 9.93
C ASP A 626 -9.29 -3.19 8.78
N ASN A 627 -9.70 -4.34 8.27
CA ASN A 627 -9.10 -4.96 7.10
C ASN A 627 -9.23 -4.10 5.84
N TYR A 628 -10.31 -3.33 5.71
CA TYR A 628 -10.42 -2.34 4.63
C TYR A 628 -9.43 -1.18 4.77
N LEU A 629 -8.94 -0.90 5.99
CA LEU A 629 -8.01 0.20 6.29
C LEU A 629 -6.54 -0.22 6.40
N VAL A 630 -6.22 -1.48 6.11
CA VAL A 630 -4.84 -2.01 6.21
C VAL A 630 -3.89 -1.22 5.32
N SER A 631 -4.30 -0.91 4.07
CA SER A 631 -3.46 -0.15 3.13
C SER A 631 -3.19 1.27 3.61
N GLU A 632 -4.19 1.95 4.19
CA GLU A 632 -4.08 3.29 4.75
C GLU A 632 -3.21 3.31 6.00
N ARG A 633 -3.36 2.31 6.85
CA ARG A 633 -2.55 2.14 8.07
C ARG A 633 -1.08 1.92 7.73
N MET A 634 -0.82 1.06 6.76
CA MET A 634 0.51 0.80 6.21
C MET A 634 1.14 2.08 5.64
N LEU A 635 0.40 2.79 4.78
CA LEU A 635 0.87 4.07 4.23
C LEU A 635 1.14 5.10 5.33
N MET A 636 0.29 5.17 6.35
CA MET A 636 0.48 6.09 7.47
C MET A 636 1.82 5.83 8.19
N TRP A 637 2.15 4.59 8.49
CA TRP A 637 3.42 4.24 9.15
C TRP A 637 4.62 4.59 8.27
N LEU A 638 4.58 4.23 6.99
CA LEU A 638 5.66 4.50 6.05
C LEU A 638 5.82 6.00 5.79
N LEU A 639 4.72 6.72 5.62
CA LEU A 639 4.75 8.17 5.41
C LEU A 639 5.21 8.90 6.67
N GLY A 640 4.84 8.43 7.86
CA GLY A 640 5.31 8.94 9.13
C GLY A 640 6.83 8.80 9.31
N LEU A 641 7.35 7.61 8.99
CA LEU A 641 8.79 7.34 8.99
C LEU A 641 9.52 8.27 7.99
N MET A 642 9.01 8.37 6.75
CA MET A 642 9.57 9.25 5.74
C MET A 642 9.52 10.74 6.15
N ALA A 643 8.43 11.18 6.78
CA ALA A 643 8.31 12.54 7.28
C ALA A 643 9.37 12.82 8.36
N GLY A 644 9.56 11.90 9.30
CA GLY A 644 10.62 11.98 10.30
C GLY A 644 12.01 12.09 9.68
N ILE A 645 12.30 11.26 8.68
CA ILE A 645 13.57 11.27 7.95
C ILE A 645 13.76 12.59 7.19
N CYS A 646 12.74 13.08 6.48
CA CYS A 646 12.78 14.36 5.79
C CYS A 646 13.12 15.52 6.76
N VAL A 647 12.48 15.53 7.93
CA VAL A 647 12.76 16.54 8.98
C VAL A 647 14.21 16.44 9.46
N LEU A 648 14.69 15.25 9.78
CA LEU A 648 16.07 15.04 10.23
C LEU A 648 17.09 15.50 9.17
N LEU A 649 16.91 15.11 7.91
CA LEU A 649 17.77 15.52 6.80
C LEU A 649 17.77 17.03 6.61
N SER A 650 16.60 17.66 6.73
CA SER A 650 16.49 19.13 6.63
C SER A 650 17.14 19.83 7.81
N LEU A 651 17.02 19.30 9.03
CA LEU A 651 17.70 19.83 10.21
C LEU A 651 19.24 19.67 10.08
N PHE A 652 19.73 18.57 9.52
CA PHE A 652 21.15 18.41 9.21
C PHE A 652 21.63 19.46 8.21
N GLY A 653 20.85 19.74 7.16
CA GLY A 653 21.11 20.79 6.20
C GLY A 653 21.15 22.17 6.87
N VAL A 654 20.13 22.51 7.66
CA VAL A 654 20.05 23.77 8.42
C VAL A 654 21.26 23.90 9.35
N TYR A 655 21.58 22.86 10.13
CA TYR A 655 22.73 22.85 11.03
C TYR A 655 24.04 23.14 10.29
N ALA A 656 24.31 22.42 9.21
CA ALA A 656 25.51 22.60 8.40
C ALA A 656 25.61 24.02 7.84
N HIS A 657 24.49 24.57 7.35
CA HIS A 657 24.43 25.95 6.85
C HIS A 657 24.65 26.99 7.94
N VAL A 658 24.06 26.79 9.14
CA VAL A 658 24.25 27.72 10.28
C VAL A 658 25.72 27.74 10.73
N VAL A 659 26.34 26.56 10.88
CA VAL A 659 27.76 26.47 11.28
C VAL A 659 28.64 27.23 10.28
N LEU A 660 28.42 26.97 8.98
CA LEU A 660 29.16 27.65 7.92
C LEU A 660 28.89 29.18 7.88
N ALA A 661 27.64 29.60 8.13
CA ALA A 661 27.29 31.01 8.21
C ALA A 661 27.98 31.69 9.42
N CYS A 662 28.06 31.02 10.56
CA CYS A 662 28.79 31.49 11.73
C CYS A 662 30.28 31.62 11.44
N GLU A 663 30.90 30.61 10.80
CA GLU A 663 32.33 30.69 10.41
C GLU A 663 32.61 31.85 9.46
N ARG A 664 31.78 32.07 8.43
CA ARG A 664 31.95 33.17 7.48
C ARG A 664 31.74 34.54 8.07
N ARG A 665 30.80 34.67 9.00
CA ARG A 665 30.48 35.94 9.69
C ARG A 665 31.22 36.08 11.02
N ARG A 666 32.25 35.24 11.28
CA ARG A 666 32.94 35.19 12.57
C ARG A 666 33.52 36.55 12.95
N LYS A 667 34.18 37.26 11.98
CA LYS A 667 34.68 38.62 12.20
C LYS A 667 33.55 39.64 12.43
N GLU A 668 32.47 39.57 11.65
CA GLU A 668 31.34 40.46 11.81
C GLU A 668 30.67 40.25 13.19
N ILE A 669 30.54 39.01 13.65
CA ILE A 669 30.05 38.67 14.98
C ILE A 669 30.97 39.23 16.07
N ALA A 670 32.29 39.08 15.91
CA ALA A 670 33.27 39.63 16.85
C ALA A 670 33.20 41.16 16.91
N ILE A 671 33.17 41.87 15.77
CA ILE A 671 33.04 43.34 15.71
C ILE A 671 31.73 43.80 16.34
N ARG A 672 30.59 43.16 16.07
CA ARG A 672 29.31 43.50 16.69
C ARG A 672 29.36 43.31 18.20
N LYS A 673 30.06 42.28 18.68
CA LYS A 673 30.20 41.97 20.10
C LYS A 673 31.08 43.04 20.80
N VAL A 674 32.19 43.46 20.14
CA VAL A 674 33.03 44.60 20.65
C VAL A 674 32.22 45.91 20.73
N ASN A 675 31.28 46.08 19.78
CA ASN A 675 30.37 47.25 19.78
C ASN A 675 29.14 47.05 20.72
N GLY A 676 29.19 46.11 21.67
CA GLY A 676 28.19 45.94 22.70
C GLY A 676 26.98 45.03 22.36
N ALA A 677 26.99 44.33 21.22
CA ALA A 677 25.90 43.41 20.91
C ALA A 677 25.94 42.18 21.81
N THR A 678 24.80 41.89 22.47
CA THR A 678 24.63 40.68 23.29
C THR A 678 24.51 39.41 22.42
N ALA A 679 24.89 38.27 22.98
CA ALA A 679 24.74 36.97 22.29
C ALA A 679 23.28 36.71 21.86
N GLY A 680 22.28 37.12 22.67
CA GLY A 680 20.86 37.01 22.35
C GLY A 680 20.45 37.81 21.09
N LEU A 681 21.04 39.00 20.89
CA LEU A 681 20.73 39.83 19.74
C LEU A 681 21.29 39.20 18.43
N ILE A 682 22.46 38.58 18.54
CA ILE A 682 23.06 37.81 17.41
C ILE A 682 22.18 36.61 17.06
N VAL A 683 21.76 35.80 18.07
CA VAL A 683 20.87 34.66 17.88
C VAL A 683 19.55 35.09 17.24
N ARG A 684 18.94 36.18 17.72
CA ARG A 684 17.68 36.71 17.17
C ARG A 684 17.82 37.11 15.71
N SER A 685 18.98 37.68 15.31
CA SER A 685 19.23 38.04 13.91
C SER A 685 19.26 36.80 12.97
N PHE A 686 19.91 35.70 13.41
CA PHE A 686 19.91 34.44 12.67
C PHE A 686 18.53 33.80 12.65
N LEU A 687 17.85 33.71 13.77
CA LEU A 687 16.50 33.17 13.85
C LEU A 687 15.53 33.88 12.89
N LYS A 688 15.61 35.23 12.79
CA LYS A 688 14.79 35.99 11.84
C LYS A 688 15.09 35.59 10.40
N GLU A 689 16.34 35.40 10.00
CA GLU A 689 16.72 34.99 8.65
C GLU A 689 16.15 33.60 8.31
N TYR A 690 16.28 32.62 9.20
CA TYR A 690 15.77 31.26 8.97
C TYR A 690 14.25 31.15 9.08
N PHE A 691 13.61 32.00 9.91
CA PHE A 691 12.16 32.11 9.96
C PHE A 691 11.58 32.56 8.62
N LEU A 692 12.20 33.54 7.96
CA LEU A 692 11.76 34.01 6.65
C LEU A 692 11.94 32.95 5.58
N LEU A 693 12.99 32.09 5.66
CA LEU A 693 13.16 30.96 4.75
C LEU A 693 12.09 29.89 4.95
N LEU A 694 11.74 29.60 6.22
CA LEU A 694 10.65 28.66 6.53
C LEU A 694 9.31 29.23 6.08
N LEU A 695 9.06 30.52 6.27
CA LEU A 695 7.86 31.19 5.79
C LEU A 695 7.73 31.13 4.26
N ALA A 696 8.84 31.39 3.56
CA ALA A 696 8.89 31.26 2.09
C ALA A 696 8.62 29.81 1.64
N ALA A 697 9.18 28.81 2.32
CA ALA A 697 8.93 27.40 2.02
C ALA A 697 7.46 27.02 2.27
N SER A 698 6.86 27.49 3.39
CA SER A 698 5.48 27.20 3.74
C SER A 698 4.46 27.81 2.76
N ALA A 699 4.78 28.99 2.20
CA ALA A 699 3.95 29.66 1.20
C ALA A 699 3.74 28.81 -0.09
N PHE A 700 4.64 27.90 -0.39
CA PHE A 700 4.52 26.95 -1.50
C PHE A 700 4.09 25.56 -1.04
N ALA A 701 4.62 25.08 0.09
CA ALA A 701 4.35 23.72 0.58
C ALA A 701 2.88 23.52 0.95
N PHE A 702 2.26 24.46 1.66
CA PHE A 702 0.89 24.31 2.11
C PHE A 702 -0.15 24.35 0.99
N PRO A 703 -0.12 25.30 0.03
CA PRO A 703 -1.04 25.26 -1.10
C PRO A 703 -0.90 23.97 -1.93
N LEU A 704 0.35 23.56 -2.23
CA LEU A 704 0.60 22.33 -2.98
C LEU A 704 0.10 21.10 -2.22
N GLY A 705 0.41 21.01 -0.92
CA GLY A 705 -0.06 19.92 -0.06
C GLY A 705 -1.58 19.89 0.04
N THR A 706 -2.23 21.04 0.14
CA THR A 706 -3.70 21.14 0.18
C THR A 706 -4.31 20.59 -1.11
N ILE A 707 -3.82 20.98 -2.27
CA ILE A 707 -4.31 20.50 -3.57
C ILE A 707 -4.15 18.96 -3.66
N VAL A 708 -2.98 18.43 -3.30
CA VAL A 708 -2.72 17.00 -3.35
C VAL A 708 -3.64 16.25 -2.39
N MET A 709 -3.75 16.72 -1.15
CA MET A 709 -4.53 16.02 -0.12
C MET A 709 -6.03 16.19 -0.30
N GLN A 710 -6.51 17.30 -0.86
CA GLN A 710 -7.93 17.44 -1.22
C GLN A 710 -8.34 16.42 -2.28
N ARG A 711 -7.57 16.32 -3.37
CA ARG A 711 -7.83 15.30 -4.41
C ARG A 711 -7.80 13.88 -3.86
N TRP A 712 -6.89 13.62 -2.90
CA TRP A 712 -6.83 12.33 -2.25
C TRP A 712 -8.04 12.08 -1.34
N LEU A 713 -8.47 13.07 -0.55
CA LEU A 713 -9.65 12.98 0.32
C LEU A 713 -10.97 12.85 -0.46
N GLU A 714 -11.03 13.36 -1.70
CA GLU A 714 -12.21 13.21 -2.55
C GLU A 714 -12.54 11.75 -2.89
N GLN A 715 -11.58 10.83 -2.75
CA GLN A 715 -11.80 9.39 -2.91
C GLN A 715 -12.59 8.77 -1.75
N TYR A 716 -12.69 9.45 -0.62
CA TYR A 716 -13.41 8.96 0.56
C TYR A 716 -14.80 9.58 0.65
N VAL A 717 -15.77 8.74 0.98
CA VAL A 717 -17.14 9.20 1.28
C VAL A 717 -17.18 9.94 2.60
N LEU A 718 -16.59 9.31 3.64
CA LEU A 718 -16.41 9.90 4.96
C LEU A 718 -15.04 10.57 5.02
N ARG A 719 -14.99 11.89 5.04
CA ARG A 719 -13.74 12.67 4.96
C ARG A 719 -13.66 13.77 6.00
N VAL A 720 -12.44 13.99 6.50
CA VAL A 720 -12.17 15.08 7.44
C VAL A 720 -12.04 16.42 6.71
N ALA A 721 -12.53 17.50 7.36
CA ALA A 721 -12.25 18.85 6.91
C ALA A 721 -10.82 19.27 7.25
N LEU A 722 -10.14 19.94 6.31
CA LEU A 722 -8.82 20.51 6.54
C LEU A 722 -8.94 21.79 7.40
N SER A 723 -8.56 21.69 8.65
CA SER A 723 -8.65 22.80 9.62
C SER A 723 -7.35 23.61 9.64
N TRP A 724 -7.45 24.93 9.82
CA TRP A 724 -6.31 25.85 9.80
C TRP A 724 -5.21 25.52 10.84
N TRP A 725 -5.58 24.94 11.96
CA TRP A 725 -4.62 24.60 13.03
C TRP A 725 -3.64 23.48 12.64
N ILE A 726 -3.94 22.65 11.62
CA ILE A 726 -2.99 21.65 11.08
C ILE A 726 -1.79 22.39 10.49
N TYR A 727 -2.04 23.42 9.68
CA TYR A 727 -0.99 24.24 9.06
C TYR A 727 -0.14 24.94 10.13
N ALA A 728 -0.80 25.56 11.10
CA ALA A 728 -0.12 26.24 12.20
C ALA A 728 0.70 25.25 13.05
N GLY A 729 0.14 24.09 13.39
CA GLY A 729 0.81 23.08 14.21
C GLY A 729 2.08 22.54 13.54
N ILE A 730 2.04 22.21 12.25
CA ILE A 730 3.18 21.71 11.49
C ILE A 730 4.27 22.80 11.37
N PHE A 731 3.86 24.02 11.05
CA PHE A 731 4.79 25.15 10.97
C PHE A 731 5.51 25.40 12.31
N LEU A 732 4.76 25.44 13.41
CA LEU A 732 5.32 25.65 14.75
C LEU A 732 6.21 24.50 15.21
N LEU A 733 5.84 23.27 14.88
CA LEU A 733 6.64 22.08 15.20
C LEU A 733 8.02 22.15 14.50
N LEU A 734 8.04 22.37 13.19
CA LEU A 734 9.30 22.47 12.45
C LEU A 734 10.12 23.69 12.87
N TRP A 735 9.45 24.82 13.13
CA TRP A 735 10.10 26.02 13.65
C TRP A 735 10.75 25.76 15.02
N SER A 736 10.09 25.05 15.92
CA SER A 736 10.63 24.71 17.23
C SER A 736 11.92 23.87 17.12
N PHE A 737 11.93 22.86 16.25
CA PHE A 737 13.14 22.08 15.98
C PHE A 737 14.26 22.93 15.39
N MET A 738 13.93 23.81 14.45
CA MET A 738 14.91 24.72 13.87
C MET A 738 15.48 25.71 14.94
N MET A 739 14.63 26.26 15.80
CA MET A 739 15.06 27.15 16.88
C MET A 739 16.08 26.47 17.81
N LEU A 740 15.81 25.24 18.20
CA LEU A 740 16.73 24.44 19.04
C LEU A 740 18.08 24.23 18.34
N CYS A 741 18.03 23.86 17.06
CA CYS A 741 19.22 23.60 16.24
C CYS A 741 20.08 24.87 16.04
N ILE A 742 19.45 25.98 15.62
CA ILE A 742 20.10 27.25 15.33
C ILE A 742 20.59 27.90 16.61
N GLY A 743 19.72 27.94 17.63
CA GLY A 743 20.01 28.60 18.91
C GLY A 743 21.29 28.06 19.54
N ARG A 744 21.41 26.74 19.66
CA ARG A 744 22.63 26.08 20.22
C ARG A 744 23.88 26.40 19.42
N SER A 745 23.81 26.37 18.09
CA SER A 745 24.97 26.57 17.20
C SER A 745 25.45 28.03 17.23
N VAL A 746 24.52 28.98 17.09
CA VAL A 746 24.83 30.42 17.10
C VAL A 746 25.27 30.90 18.49
N TRP A 747 24.62 30.38 19.55
CA TRP A 747 24.99 30.70 20.93
C TRP A 747 26.44 30.30 21.24
N ARG A 748 26.88 29.12 20.77
CA ARG A 748 28.28 28.68 20.93
C ARG A 748 29.24 29.63 20.20
N ALA A 749 28.93 29.97 18.94
CA ALA A 749 29.76 30.92 18.16
C ALA A 749 29.76 32.33 18.75
N ALA A 750 28.65 32.81 19.31
CA ALA A 750 28.56 34.12 19.96
C ALA A 750 29.30 34.21 21.31
N ARG A 751 29.61 33.07 21.95
CA ARG A 751 30.40 33.03 23.19
C ARG A 751 31.92 33.01 22.96
N GLU A 752 32.42 32.81 21.75
CA GLU A 752 33.84 32.86 21.43
C GLU A 752 34.46 34.23 21.82
N ASN A 753 35.72 34.22 22.26
CA ASN A 753 36.42 35.43 22.67
C ASN A 753 36.74 36.32 21.44
N PRO A 754 36.20 37.57 21.37
CA PRO A 754 36.43 38.45 20.23
C PRO A 754 37.90 38.76 19.98
N ALA A 755 38.73 38.84 21.03
CA ALA A 755 40.15 39.16 20.93
C ALA A 755 40.94 38.07 20.22
N GLU A 756 40.61 36.78 20.46
CA GLU A 756 41.22 35.63 19.76
C GLU A 756 40.84 35.58 18.28
N VAL A 757 39.59 35.94 17.98
CA VAL A 757 39.06 35.93 16.60
C VAL A 757 39.70 37.01 15.74
N ILE A 758 40.01 38.19 16.33
CA ILE A 758 40.64 39.33 15.61
C ILE A 758 42.15 39.11 15.47
N LYS A 759 42.78 38.40 16.44
CA LYS A 759 44.23 38.15 16.47
C LYS A 759 44.67 36.93 15.65
N SER A 760 43.76 36.06 15.22
CA SER A 760 44.03 34.80 14.52
C SER A 760 44.30 34.95 13.02
N GLU A 761 44.97 36.05 12.61
CA GLU A 761 45.59 36.22 11.28
C GLU A 761 47.11 36.12 11.39
#